data_ad0ab6ab198d1f0674617dc89fdd6213
#
_entry.id   ad0ab6ab198d1f0674617dc89fdd6213
#
_cell.length_a   1.000
_cell.length_b   1.000
_cell.length_c   1.000
_cell.angle_alpha   90.00
_cell.angle_beta   90.00
_cell.angle_gamma   90.00
#
_symmetry.space_group_name_H-M   'P 1'
#
loop_
_entity.id
_entity.type
_entity.pdbx_description
1 polymer ?
#
loop_
_entity_poly.entity_id
_entity_poly.type
_entity_poly.pdbx_seq_one_letter_code
_entity_poly.pdbx_strand_id
1 'polypeptide(L)'
;MATRRSIVRIGLNVGLDGLLAAGAYMLAQWLVSGGGTPALGSAPAWALPWAVAALLLAGLPFRISVQYWRFAGTHDLLALAAAAIAAAAIFPVGLREGGGALPGPSFPVAHALALMVLLAAPRLAYRLTQEPRAGRGGAAILLIGAGDASDLFLRALAAERDPPFHVVGLVSTGTAQTGRRINGQPILGGLAELAAVLARLRDEGGLPSTLVVTDPALAGAALAQVMACAEQEGVRVASAPRLTSLDTARAPGGLQLAPVAIEDLLNRPQVRLDREGMARLVQGRRVLVTGAGGTIGSELARQVAALGPQQLVLVDSGEFALWQIDLELGETFATLPRHAVIADVRDEARIRGVFEQFRPELVFHAAALKHVPMVEANPAEGLLTNAAGTRNVADAARAAGAAALVLISTDKAVNPTSVMGASKRLAEMYCQALDIQARSGGGMRCITVRFGNVLGSTGSVVPLFQRQLARGGPLTVTHPDMQRYFMTVREAVGLVLQASVVGTLDASPALLRDGGIFVLDMGEPVKISDLARNMIRLAGLRPDIDVAVRYTGLRPGEKLFEELFHGREPAVPTGHDGLLIAAPRTADAAIVGRAIDEIAASARGGNIRLALAQLGRQIPEFAHNADPATDQPTGQSTNQSTGHSTGAARA
;
A
#
# COMPACT_ATOMS: atom_id res chain seq x y z
N MET A 1 16.95 34.34 -22.31
CA MET A 1 18.34 34.04 -21.93
C MET A 1 18.72 32.56 -22.03
N ALA A 2 17.83 31.61 -21.81
CA ALA A 2 18.11 30.16 -21.91
C ALA A 2 18.50 29.69 -23.31
N THR A 3 17.87 30.17 -24.37
CA THR A 3 18.12 29.85 -25.78
C THR A 3 19.51 30.23 -26.27
N ARG A 4 20.03 31.38 -25.84
CA ARG A 4 21.37 31.85 -26.30
C ARG A 4 22.51 31.01 -25.70
N ARG A 5 22.39 30.55 -24.46
CA ARG A 5 23.40 29.66 -23.84
C ARG A 5 23.39 28.26 -24.47
N SER A 6 22.23 27.78 -24.92
CA SER A 6 22.13 26.49 -25.62
C SER A 6 22.80 26.51 -26.96
N ILE A 7 22.62 27.57 -27.75
CA ILE A 7 23.23 27.73 -29.09
C ILE A 7 24.77 27.81 -28.99
N VAL A 8 25.30 28.54 -28.01
CA VAL A 8 26.76 28.64 -27.80
C VAL A 8 27.37 27.27 -27.45
N ARG A 9 26.69 26.46 -26.63
CA ARG A 9 27.16 25.11 -26.24
C ARG A 9 27.15 24.14 -27.45
N ILE A 10 26.10 24.18 -28.28
CA ILE A 10 26.01 23.37 -29.48
C ILE A 10 27.16 23.77 -30.44
N GLY A 11 27.42 25.07 -30.63
CA GLY A 11 28.51 25.55 -31.44
C GLY A 11 29.88 25.08 -30.94
N LEU A 12 30.10 25.08 -29.62
CA LEU A 12 31.33 24.54 -29.01
C LEU A 12 31.47 23.04 -29.27
N ASN A 13 30.41 22.27 -29.14
CA ASN A 13 30.43 20.83 -29.43
C ASN A 13 30.74 20.55 -30.89
N VAL A 14 30.10 21.27 -31.82
CA VAL A 14 30.39 21.17 -33.27
C VAL A 14 31.86 21.48 -33.58
N GLY A 15 32.42 22.55 -33.00
CA GLY A 15 33.82 22.91 -33.13
C GLY A 15 34.76 21.83 -32.59
N LEU A 16 34.47 21.28 -31.43
CA LEU A 16 35.26 20.22 -30.83
C LEU A 16 35.17 18.90 -31.60
N ASP A 17 33.97 18.52 -32.04
CA ASP A 17 33.77 17.33 -32.90
C ASP A 17 34.52 17.47 -34.23
N GLY A 18 34.58 18.68 -34.79
CA GLY A 18 35.38 18.98 -35.97
C GLY A 18 36.88 18.84 -35.72
N LEU A 19 37.40 19.33 -34.58
CA LEU A 19 38.81 19.15 -34.21
C LEU A 19 39.18 17.69 -34.00
N LEU A 20 38.29 16.92 -33.35
CA LEU A 20 38.47 15.48 -33.13
C LEU A 20 38.43 14.70 -34.45
N ALA A 21 37.59 15.11 -35.42
CA ALA A 21 37.55 14.54 -36.76
C ALA A 21 38.84 14.80 -37.54
N ALA A 22 39.37 16.01 -37.46
CA ALA A 22 40.66 16.33 -38.07
C ALA A 22 41.80 15.49 -37.47
N GLY A 23 41.80 15.36 -36.10
CA GLY A 23 42.75 14.49 -35.39
C GLY A 23 42.61 13.01 -35.78
N ALA A 24 41.38 12.51 -35.95
CA ALA A 24 41.12 11.13 -36.37
C ALA A 24 41.63 10.86 -37.78
N TYR A 25 41.44 11.81 -38.69
CA TYR A 25 41.98 11.72 -40.05
C TYR A 25 43.52 11.64 -40.03
N MET A 26 44.22 12.52 -39.30
CA MET A 26 45.68 12.52 -39.18
C MET A 26 46.19 11.22 -38.54
N LEU A 27 45.53 10.75 -37.48
CA LEU A 27 45.87 9.49 -36.80
C LEU A 27 45.72 8.29 -37.74
N ALA A 28 44.61 8.21 -38.47
CA ALA A 28 44.38 7.14 -39.45
C ALA A 28 45.40 7.14 -40.56
N GLN A 29 45.81 8.33 -41.06
CA GLN A 29 46.84 8.48 -42.08
C GLN A 29 48.20 8.02 -41.55
N TRP A 30 48.58 8.40 -40.31
CA TRP A 30 49.83 7.98 -39.70
C TRP A 30 49.87 6.46 -39.45
N LEU A 31 48.80 5.86 -39.01
CA LEU A 31 48.70 4.40 -38.78
C LEU A 31 48.87 3.62 -40.09
N VAL A 32 48.23 4.06 -41.17
CA VAL A 32 48.31 3.39 -42.49
C VAL A 32 49.67 3.59 -43.17
N SER A 33 50.37 4.70 -42.86
CA SER A 33 51.73 4.98 -43.38
C SER A 33 52.85 4.23 -42.65
N GLY A 34 52.55 3.36 -41.70
CA GLY A 34 53.55 2.59 -40.96
C GLY A 34 54.34 3.42 -39.92
N GLY A 35 53.79 4.51 -39.40
CA GLY A 35 54.46 5.35 -38.36
C GLY A 35 55.46 6.37 -38.90
N GLY A 36 55.63 6.48 -40.23
CA GLY A 36 56.41 7.55 -40.86
C GLY A 36 55.71 8.90 -40.75
N THR A 37 56.50 10.00 -40.84
CA THR A 37 55.90 11.34 -41.00
C THR A 37 54.98 11.34 -42.20
N PRO A 38 53.66 11.64 -41.99
CA PRO A 38 52.78 11.72 -43.15
C PRO A 38 53.41 12.72 -44.16
N ALA A 39 53.62 12.30 -45.37
CA ALA A 39 54.01 13.25 -46.45
C ALA A 39 52.80 14.18 -46.64
N LEU A 40 52.80 15.31 -45.90
CA LEU A 40 51.77 16.35 -45.99
C LEU A 40 51.52 16.84 -47.40
N GLY A 41 52.41 16.45 -48.36
CA GLY A 41 52.30 16.74 -49.78
C GLY A 41 51.58 15.71 -50.64
N SER A 42 51.20 14.51 -50.08
CA SER A 42 50.55 13.46 -50.91
C SER A 42 49.03 13.52 -50.85
N ALA A 43 48.42 14.16 -49.85
CA ALA A 43 46.97 14.36 -49.73
C ALA A 43 46.62 15.79 -50.19
N PRO A 44 45.53 15.99 -50.95
CA PRO A 44 45.09 17.32 -51.32
C PRO A 44 44.73 18.15 -50.09
N ALA A 45 45.07 19.45 -50.08
CA ALA A 45 44.83 20.34 -48.92
C ALA A 45 43.38 20.39 -48.45
N TRP A 46 42.44 20.05 -49.31
CA TRP A 46 41.00 19.99 -49.00
C TRP A 46 40.58 18.66 -48.30
N ALA A 47 41.43 17.63 -48.25
CA ALA A 47 41.08 16.33 -47.65
C ALA A 47 40.78 16.45 -46.14
N LEU A 48 41.51 17.29 -45.40
CA LEU A 48 41.29 17.53 -43.99
C LEU A 48 39.95 18.24 -43.72
N PRO A 49 39.62 19.39 -44.37
CA PRO A 49 38.27 19.97 -44.29
C PRO A 49 37.16 19.01 -44.67
N TRP A 50 37.39 18.14 -45.66
CA TRP A 50 36.42 17.14 -46.09
C TRP A 50 36.19 16.07 -45.00
N ALA A 51 37.21 15.63 -44.30
CA ALA A 51 37.07 14.69 -43.19
C ALA A 51 36.17 15.27 -42.07
N VAL A 52 36.34 16.56 -41.76
CA VAL A 52 35.48 17.29 -40.82
C VAL A 52 34.04 17.37 -41.36
N ALA A 53 33.86 17.78 -42.63
CA ALA A 53 32.55 17.87 -43.25
C ALA A 53 31.83 16.51 -43.30
N ALA A 54 32.54 15.43 -43.62
CA ALA A 54 32.01 14.07 -43.67
C ALA A 54 31.46 13.62 -42.29
N LEU A 55 32.20 13.91 -41.19
CA LEU A 55 31.69 13.62 -39.84
C LEU A 55 30.46 14.46 -39.48
N LEU A 56 30.49 15.76 -39.75
CA LEU A 56 29.37 16.64 -39.43
C LEU A 56 28.11 16.25 -40.20
N LEU A 57 28.23 15.91 -41.50
CA LEU A 57 27.13 15.41 -42.32
C LEU A 57 26.62 14.05 -41.82
N ALA A 58 27.51 13.10 -41.56
CA ALA A 58 27.16 11.78 -41.03
C ALA A 58 26.54 11.86 -39.64
N GLY A 59 26.90 12.86 -38.84
CA GLY A 59 26.41 13.07 -37.48
C GLY A 59 25.02 13.72 -37.37
N LEU A 60 24.53 14.35 -38.48
CA LEU A 60 23.22 15.03 -38.46
C LEU A 60 22.05 14.11 -38.10
N PRO A 61 21.87 12.90 -38.68
CA PRO A 61 20.80 11.99 -38.34
C PRO A 61 20.86 11.52 -36.89
N PHE A 62 22.07 11.38 -36.37
CA PHE A 62 22.34 10.88 -35.02
C PHE A 62 22.42 11.99 -33.98
N ARG A 63 22.30 13.27 -34.40
CA ARG A 63 22.33 14.45 -33.52
C ARG A 63 23.51 14.47 -32.54
N ILE A 64 24.70 14.01 -32.94
CA ILE A 64 25.88 13.82 -32.08
C ILE A 64 26.34 15.13 -31.42
N SER A 65 26.28 16.27 -32.09
CA SER A 65 26.71 17.58 -31.59
C SER A 65 25.72 18.21 -30.60
N VAL A 66 24.49 17.69 -30.49
CA VAL A 66 23.45 18.16 -29.56
C VAL A 66 23.45 17.33 -28.26
N GLN A 67 24.20 16.23 -28.23
CA GLN A 67 24.28 15.34 -27.06
C GLN A 67 24.85 16.07 -25.84
N TYR A 68 24.23 15.78 -24.66
CA TYR A 68 24.70 16.26 -23.37
C TYR A 68 25.75 15.29 -22.80
N TRP A 69 27.03 15.65 -22.86
CA TRP A 69 28.16 14.79 -22.49
C TRP A 69 28.08 14.25 -21.05
N ARG A 70 27.45 15.02 -20.12
CA ARG A 70 27.25 14.62 -18.73
C ARG A 70 26.37 13.36 -18.60
N PHE A 71 25.42 13.16 -19.53
CA PHE A 71 24.44 12.08 -19.50
C PHE A 71 24.64 11.07 -20.62
N ALA A 72 25.81 11.06 -21.29
CA ALA A 72 26.10 10.16 -22.38
C ALA A 72 25.92 8.70 -21.95
N GLY A 73 24.90 8.04 -22.48
CA GLY A 73 24.54 6.64 -22.22
C GLY A 73 25.05 5.70 -23.31
N THR A 74 24.70 4.41 -23.17
CA THR A 74 25.01 3.40 -24.20
C THR A 74 24.41 3.74 -25.57
N HIS A 75 23.22 4.33 -25.61
CA HIS A 75 22.55 4.80 -26.83
C HIS A 75 23.33 5.91 -27.52
N ASP A 76 23.92 6.84 -26.78
CA ASP A 76 24.74 7.92 -27.34
C ASP A 76 26.05 7.40 -27.92
N LEU A 77 26.67 6.40 -27.24
CA LEU A 77 27.88 5.74 -27.75
C LEU A 77 27.59 4.95 -29.02
N LEU A 78 26.45 4.27 -29.12
CA LEU A 78 26.04 3.60 -30.36
C LEU A 78 25.77 4.59 -31.49
N ALA A 79 25.17 5.74 -31.21
CA ALA A 79 24.95 6.81 -32.15
C ALA A 79 26.29 7.40 -32.67
N LEU A 80 27.28 7.59 -31.79
CA LEU A 80 28.64 8.00 -32.16
C LEU A 80 29.33 6.95 -33.04
N ALA A 81 29.22 5.67 -32.70
CA ALA A 81 29.78 4.59 -33.50
C ALA A 81 29.17 4.55 -34.92
N ALA A 82 27.83 4.67 -34.99
CA ALA A 82 27.15 4.72 -36.30
C ALA A 82 27.56 5.94 -37.13
N ALA A 83 27.67 7.12 -36.49
CA ALA A 83 28.15 8.33 -37.18
C ALA A 83 29.61 8.20 -37.63
N ALA A 84 30.49 7.59 -36.84
CA ALA A 84 31.89 7.34 -37.21
C ALA A 84 32.02 6.38 -38.41
N ILE A 85 31.22 5.30 -38.41
CA ILE A 85 31.20 4.35 -39.55
C ILE A 85 30.67 5.04 -40.81
N ALA A 86 29.58 5.81 -40.71
CA ALA A 86 29.02 6.54 -41.84
C ALA A 86 30.01 7.59 -42.38
N ALA A 87 30.70 8.35 -41.52
CA ALA A 87 31.71 9.32 -41.90
C ALA A 87 32.88 8.64 -42.62
N ALA A 88 33.35 7.50 -42.11
CA ALA A 88 34.43 6.72 -42.74
C ALA A 88 34.02 6.10 -44.07
N ALA A 89 32.74 5.87 -44.34
CA ALA A 89 32.20 5.43 -45.62
C ALA A 89 32.02 6.61 -46.61
N ILE A 90 31.59 7.77 -46.15
CA ILE A 90 31.40 8.99 -46.97
C ILE A 90 32.73 9.58 -47.38
N PHE A 91 33.72 9.60 -46.51
CA PHE A 91 35.03 10.23 -46.75
C PHE A 91 35.75 9.75 -48.04
N PRO A 92 35.90 8.41 -48.27
CA PRO A 92 36.56 7.89 -49.49
C PRO A 92 35.84 8.27 -50.78
N VAL A 93 34.51 8.36 -50.75
CA VAL A 93 33.70 8.71 -51.92
C VAL A 93 34.02 10.15 -52.35
N GLY A 94 33.93 11.11 -51.45
CA GLY A 94 34.26 12.50 -51.77
C GLY A 94 35.73 12.72 -52.09
N LEU A 95 36.64 11.93 -51.48
CA LEU A 95 38.07 12.01 -51.84
C LEU A 95 38.31 11.59 -53.25
N ARG A 96 37.67 10.52 -53.77
CA ARG A 96 37.76 10.05 -55.14
C ARG A 96 37.18 11.04 -56.13
N GLU A 97 35.98 11.57 -55.84
CA GLU A 97 35.34 12.58 -56.71
C GLU A 97 36.19 13.84 -56.85
N GLY A 98 36.96 14.22 -55.86
CA GLY A 98 37.90 15.34 -55.88
C GLY A 98 39.27 15.00 -56.48
N GLY A 99 39.43 13.83 -57.06
CA GLY A 99 40.71 13.40 -57.73
C GLY A 99 41.80 12.97 -56.70
N GLY A 100 41.48 12.76 -55.44
CA GLY A 100 42.40 12.26 -54.44
C GLY A 100 42.46 10.74 -54.38
N ALA A 101 43.59 10.19 -53.91
CA ALA A 101 43.74 8.75 -53.65
C ALA A 101 43.73 8.44 -52.15
N LEU A 102 43.21 7.26 -51.76
CA LEU A 102 43.28 6.78 -50.37
C LEU A 102 44.72 6.43 -49.99
N PRO A 103 45.18 6.72 -48.76
CA PRO A 103 46.53 6.36 -48.29
C PRO A 103 46.81 4.85 -48.32
N GLY A 104 45.76 4.03 -48.28
CA GLY A 104 45.82 2.58 -48.36
C GLY A 104 44.44 1.93 -48.19
N PRO A 105 44.29 0.63 -48.53
CA PRO A 105 42.98 -0.05 -48.44
C PRO A 105 42.41 -0.18 -47.01
N SER A 106 43.28 -0.15 -45.99
CA SER A 106 42.88 -0.21 -44.55
C SER A 106 42.48 1.15 -44.00
N PHE A 107 42.64 2.26 -44.76
CA PHE A 107 42.37 3.62 -44.26
C PHE A 107 40.93 3.82 -43.79
N PRO A 108 39.86 3.37 -44.44
CA PRO A 108 38.49 3.58 -43.95
C PRO A 108 38.25 2.92 -42.59
N VAL A 109 38.82 1.73 -42.38
CA VAL A 109 38.69 1.02 -41.10
C VAL A 109 39.47 1.74 -39.97
N ALA A 110 40.73 2.14 -40.27
CA ALA A 110 41.54 2.91 -39.33
C ALA A 110 40.90 4.26 -38.98
N HIS A 111 40.30 4.93 -39.97
CA HIS A 111 39.58 6.20 -39.78
C HIS A 111 38.30 6.03 -38.90
N ALA A 112 37.51 4.98 -39.16
CA ALA A 112 36.35 4.69 -38.34
C ALA A 112 36.72 4.43 -36.88
N LEU A 113 37.74 3.61 -36.64
CA LEU A 113 38.23 3.30 -35.28
C LEU A 113 38.79 4.54 -34.57
N ALA A 114 39.58 5.36 -35.28
CA ALA A 114 40.12 6.61 -34.76
C ALA A 114 39.01 7.60 -34.39
N LEU A 115 37.97 7.75 -35.23
CA LEU A 115 36.77 8.55 -34.92
C LEU A 115 36.03 8.04 -33.69
N MET A 116 35.77 6.73 -33.62
CA MET A 116 35.11 6.14 -32.46
C MET A 116 35.84 6.45 -31.14
N VAL A 117 37.15 6.22 -31.11
CA VAL A 117 37.96 6.45 -29.91
C VAL A 117 38.02 7.93 -29.57
N LEU A 118 38.36 8.79 -30.50
CA LEU A 118 38.53 10.21 -30.25
C LEU A 118 37.21 10.92 -29.91
N LEU A 119 36.08 10.51 -30.46
CA LEU A 119 34.78 11.07 -30.12
C LEU A 119 34.24 10.54 -28.77
N ALA A 120 34.45 9.25 -28.46
CA ALA A 120 33.94 8.63 -27.25
C ALA A 120 34.79 8.97 -26.00
N ALA A 121 36.13 8.97 -26.14
CA ALA A 121 37.05 9.14 -25.01
C ALA A 121 36.85 10.45 -24.22
N PRO A 122 36.75 11.65 -24.83
CA PRO A 122 36.51 12.89 -24.11
C PRO A 122 35.15 12.93 -23.46
N ARG A 123 34.12 12.36 -24.10
CA ARG A 123 32.75 12.28 -23.53
C ARG A 123 32.72 11.38 -22.31
N LEU A 124 33.36 10.22 -22.39
CA LEU A 124 33.48 9.29 -21.28
C LEU A 124 34.33 9.86 -20.15
N ALA A 125 35.48 10.48 -20.48
CA ALA A 125 36.35 11.13 -19.49
C ALA A 125 35.60 12.26 -18.75
N TYR A 126 34.86 13.10 -19.48
CA TYR A 126 34.04 14.16 -18.89
C TYR A 126 32.97 13.59 -17.96
N ARG A 127 32.29 12.53 -18.37
CA ARG A 127 31.31 11.82 -17.51
C ARG A 127 31.97 11.29 -16.24
N LEU A 128 33.10 10.58 -16.37
CA LEU A 128 33.83 10.01 -15.22
C LEU A 128 34.36 11.07 -14.25
N THR A 129 34.73 12.25 -14.75
CA THR A 129 35.15 13.36 -13.87
C THR A 129 33.99 14.06 -13.17
N GLN A 130 32.79 13.95 -13.72
CA GLN A 130 31.55 14.52 -13.16
C GLN A 130 30.78 13.51 -12.29
N GLU A 131 31.15 12.22 -12.32
CA GLU A 131 30.63 11.27 -11.34
C GLU A 131 31.16 11.70 -9.97
N PRO A 132 30.25 12.02 -9.00
CA PRO A 132 30.70 12.35 -7.65
C PRO A 132 31.51 11.15 -7.16
N ARG A 133 32.78 11.37 -6.80
CA ARG A 133 33.50 10.37 -6.04
C ARG A 133 32.69 10.13 -4.80
N ALA A 134 32.23 8.88 -4.58
CA ALA A 134 31.50 8.50 -3.39
C ALA A 134 32.35 8.91 -2.19
N GLY A 135 32.05 10.10 -1.67
CA GLY A 135 32.67 10.62 -0.47
C GLY A 135 32.30 9.64 0.65
N ARG A 136 33.26 9.23 1.46
CA ARG A 136 33.03 8.45 2.69
C ARG A 136 32.26 9.26 3.75
N GLY A 137 31.64 10.37 3.38
CA GLY A 137 30.76 11.18 4.21
C GLY A 137 29.34 10.62 4.19
N GLY A 138 28.64 10.73 5.31
CA GLY A 138 27.29 10.23 5.49
C GLY A 138 27.21 8.96 6.33
N ALA A 139 26.00 8.63 6.82
CA ALA A 139 25.78 7.47 7.66
C ALA A 139 25.95 6.16 6.87
N ALA A 140 26.64 5.17 7.45
CA ALA A 140 26.83 3.86 6.86
C ALA A 140 25.51 3.10 6.80
N ILE A 141 25.11 2.57 5.63
CA ILE A 141 23.91 1.78 5.45
C ILE A 141 24.21 0.47 4.70
N LEU A 142 23.46 -0.59 5.04
CA LEU A 142 23.46 -1.86 4.33
C LEU A 142 22.10 -2.04 3.64
N LEU A 143 22.09 -2.31 2.34
CA LEU A 143 20.86 -2.50 1.59
C LEU A 143 20.38 -3.95 1.70
N ILE A 144 19.10 -4.15 2.00
CA ILE A 144 18.43 -5.44 2.00
C ILE A 144 17.58 -5.55 0.72
N GLY A 145 18.13 -6.28 -0.23
CA GLY A 145 17.67 -6.41 -1.60
C GLY A 145 18.84 -6.31 -2.57
N ALA A 146 18.78 -7.02 -3.70
CA ALA A 146 19.81 -7.01 -4.75
C ALA A 146 19.15 -7.06 -6.15
N GLY A 147 18.05 -6.34 -6.32
CA GLY A 147 17.26 -6.24 -7.55
C GLY A 147 17.24 -4.80 -8.11
N ASP A 148 16.29 -4.57 -9.05
CA ASP A 148 16.12 -3.29 -9.76
C ASP A 148 15.87 -2.11 -8.82
N ALA A 149 15.14 -2.32 -7.72
CA ALA A 149 14.87 -1.26 -6.75
C ALA A 149 16.15 -0.80 -6.05
N SER A 150 17.08 -1.72 -5.75
CA SER A 150 18.39 -1.40 -5.17
C SER A 150 19.28 -0.65 -6.18
N ASP A 151 19.27 -1.06 -7.45
CA ASP A 151 19.97 -0.37 -8.52
C ASP A 151 19.47 1.08 -8.67
N LEU A 152 18.15 1.26 -8.67
CA LEU A 152 17.52 2.59 -8.76
C LEU A 152 17.87 3.46 -7.55
N PHE A 153 17.84 2.89 -6.33
CA PHE A 153 18.23 3.60 -5.11
C PHE A 153 19.69 4.03 -5.14
N LEU A 154 20.61 3.14 -5.56
CA LEU A 154 22.03 3.45 -5.69
C LEU A 154 22.29 4.57 -6.70
N ARG A 155 21.58 4.57 -7.83
CA ARG A 155 21.67 5.63 -8.85
C ARG A 155 21.13 6.95 -8.32
N ALA A 156 20.03 6.94 -7.58
CA ALA A 156 19.46 8.14 -6.96
C ALA A 156 20.45 8.73 -5.94
N LEU A 157 21.04 7.87 -5.10
CA LEU A 157 22.05 8.28 -4.11
C LEU A 157 23.30 8.85 -4.78
N ALA A 158 23.77 8.24 -5.88
CA ALA A 158 24.92 8.71 -6.63
C ALA A 158 24.66 10.05 -7.37
N ALA A 159 23.39 10.41 -7.61
CA ALA A 159 23.02 11.69 -8.24
C ALA A 159 23.04 12.87 -7.24
N GLU A 160 23.03 12.62 -5.93
CA GLU A 160 23.12 13.63 -4.89
C GLU A 160 24.52 14.23 -4.85
N ARG A 161 24.63 15.56 -4.64
CA ARG A 161 25.92 16.27 -4.54
C ARG A 161 26.62 15.99 -3.21
N ASP A 162 25.83 15.83 -2.16
CA ASP A 162 26.28 15.51 -0.80
C ASP A 162 25.39 14.37 -0.28
N PRO A 163 25.73 13.10 -0.59
CA PRO A 163 24.90 11.97 -0.23
C PRO A 163 24.84 11.80 1.29
N PRO A 164 23.62 11.76 1.87
CA PRO A 164 23.45 11.62 3.31
C PRO A 164 23.86 10.23 3.83
N PHE A 165 24.03 9.27 2.92
CA PHE A 165 24.38 7.89 3.23
C PHE A 165 25.55 7.39 2.37
N HIS A 166 26.33 6.45 2.92
CA HIS A 166 27.22 5.62 2.13
C HIS A 166 26.85 4.14 2.28
N VAL A 167 26.83 3.40 1.17
CA VAL A 167 26.45 1.99 1.15
C VAL A 167 27.68 1.12 1.39
N VAL A 168 27.64 0.27 2.43
CA VAL A 168 28.72 -0.70 2.74
C VAL A 168 28.60 -1.95 1.88
N GLY A 169 27.41 -2.29 1.42
CA GLY A 169 27.13 -3.46 0.59
C GLY A 169 25.65 -3.76 0.48
N LEU A 170 25.32 -4.90 -0.13
CA LEU A 170 23.97 -5.40 -0.30
C LEU A 170 23.85 -6.82 0.26
N VAL A 171 22.64 -7.17 0.71
CA VAL A 171 22.24 -8.54 1.07
C VAL A 171 21.12 -8.95 0.13
N SER A 172 21.28 -10.09 -0.56
CA SER A 172 20.29 -10.58 -1.52
C SER A 172 19.10 -11.24 -0.80
N THR A 173 17.87 -10.92 -1.22
CA THR A 173 16.64 -11.57 -0.79
C THR A 173 16.26 -12.79 -1.64
N GLY A 174 16.89 -12.93 -2.81
CA GLY A 174 16.66 -14.04 -3.75
C GLY A 174 17.81 -15.05 -3.80
N THR A 175 17.89 -15.78 -4.91
CA THR A 175 18.95 -16.78 -5.15
C THR A 175 20.33 -16.14 -5.07
N ALA A 176 21.27 -16.84 -4.42
CA ALA A 176 22.60 -16.37 -4.06
C ALA A 176 23.34 -15.67 -5.21
N GLN A 177 23.52 -14.37 -5.08
CA GLN A 177 24.35 -13.54 -5.96
C GLN A 177 25.61 -13.06 -5.23
N THR A 178 26.01 -13.74 -4.18
CA THR A 178 27.16 -13.40 -3.34
C THR A 178 28.42 -13.23 -4.19
N GLY A 179 29.19 -12.17 -3.94
CA GLY A 179 30.42 -11.85 -4.69
C GLY A 179 30.21 -11.03 -5.97
N ARG A 180 28.95 -10.83 -6.43
CA ARG A 180 28.65 -9.90 -7.52
C ARG A 180 28.58 -8.46 -7.01
N ARG A 181 28.54 -7.50 -7.94
CA ARG A 181 28.42 -6.07 -7.62
C ARG A 181 27.27 -5.43 -8.37
N ILE A 182 26.56 -4.52 -7.71
CA ILE A 182 25.53 -3.65 -8.33
C ILE A 182 26.00 -2.20 -8.15
N ASN A 183 26.17 -1.46 -9.24
CA ASN A 183 26.74 -0.10 -9.25
C ASN A 183 28.01 0.04 -8.38
N GLY A 184 28.92 -0.93 -8.49
CA GLY A 184 30.17 -0.94 -7.74
C GLY A 184 30.08 -1.46 -6.29
N GLN A 185 28.88 -1.61 -5.72
CA GLN A 185 28.67 -2.09 -4.36
C GLN A 185 28.61 -3.63 -4.29
N PRO A 186 29.34 -4.28 -3.36
CA PRO A 186 29.38 -5.73 -3.27
C PRO A 186 28.10 -6.32 -2.67
N ILE A 187 27.68 -7.50 -3.17
CA ILE A 187 26.69 -8.35 -2.51
C ILE A 187 27.43 -9.23 -1.51
N LEU A 188 27.17 -9.00 -0.21
CA LEU A 188 27.92 -9.59 0.89
C LEU A 188 27.44 -10.97 1.30
N GLY A 189 26.18 -11.33 0.97
CA GLY A 189 25.56 -12.59 1.31
C GLY A 189 24.07 -12.63 0.98
N GLY A 190 23.41 -13.76 1.33
CA GLY A 190 21.97 -13.91 1.27
C GLY A 190 21.28 -13.51 2.59
N LEU A 191 19.94 -13.45 2.56
CA LEU A 191 19.14 -13.09 3.75
C LEU A 191 19.35 -14.06 4.92
N ALA A 192 19.52 -15.37 4.64
CA ALA A 192 19.83 -16.38 5.67
C ALA A 192 21.19 -16.15 6.36
N GLU A 193 22.11 -15.46 5.69
CA GLU A 193 23.46 -15.16 6.17
C GLU A 193 23.56 -13.78 6.83
N LEU A 194 22.46 -13.03 6.94
CA LEU A 194 22.46 -11.63 7.41
C LEU A 194 23.15 -11.47 8.77
N ALA A 195 22.88 -12.35 9.74
CA ALA A 195 23.51 -12.29 11.05
C ALA A 195 25.05 -12.44 10.96
N ALA A 196 25.54 -13.38 10.12
CA ALA A 196 26.97 -13.56 9.91
C ALA A 196 27.60 -12.37 9.16
N VAL A 197 26.88 -11.77 8.21
CA VAL A 197 27.32 -10.55 7.51
C VAL A 197 27.46 -9.39 8.47
N LEU A 198 26.49 -9.17 9.36
CA LEU A 198 26.53 -8.10 10.36
C LEU A 198 27.66 -8.30 11.38
N ALA A 199 27.83 -9.53 11.87
CA ALA A 199 28.92 -9.88 12.80
C ALA A 199 30.29 -9.59 12.15
N ARG A 200 30.52 -10.00 10.90
CA ARG A 200 31.75 -9.70 10.16
C ARG A 200 31.97 -8.19 10.01
N LEU A 201 30.94 -7.45 9.60
CA LEU A 201 31.04 -5.98 9.46
C LEU A 201 31.34 -5.30 10.79
N ARG A 202 30.80 -5.80 11.91
CA ARG A 202 31.11 -5.31 13.26
C ARG A 202 32.59 -5.56 13.59
N ASP A 203 33.10 -6.76 13.34
CA ASP A 203 34.48 -7.15 13.65
C ASP A 203 35.49 -6.37 12.78
N GLU A 204 35.09 -5.97 11.56
CA GLU A 204 35.86 -5.10 10.66
C GLU A 204 35.72 -3.59 10.99
N GLY A 205 34.92 -3.22 11.98
CA GLY A 205 34.65 -1.82 12.36
C GLY A 205 33.77 -1.06 11.36
N GLY A 206 33.09 -1.78 10.45
CA GLY A 206 32.23 -1.23 9.40
C GLY A 206 30.75 -1.49 9.63
N LEU A 207 30.28 -1.67 10.88
CA LEU A 207 28.87 -1.92 11.17
C LEU A 207 27.99 -0.76 10.66
N PRO A 208 26.96 -1.03 9.83
CA PRO A 208 26.07 0.01 9.34
C PRO A 208 25.20 0.57 10.47
N SER A 209 24.87 1.84 10.40
CA SER A 209 23.92 2.48 11.34
C SER A 209 22.47 2.11 11.06
N THR A 210 22.18 1.69 9.81
CA THR A 210 20.83 1.40 9.36
C THR A 210 20.83 0.31 8.28
N LEU A 211 19.95 -0.67 8.42
CA LEU A 211 19.56 -1.60 7.34
C LEU A 211 18.45 -0.94 6.53
N VAL A 212 18.63 -0.83 5.23
CA VAL A 212 17.64 -0.20 4.34
C VAL A 212 17.00 -1.26 3.45
N VAL A 213 15.73 -1.51 3.68
CA VAL A 213 14.93 -2.43 2.86
C VAL A 213 14.64 -1.76 1.52
N THR A 214 15.18 -2.32 0.45
CA THR A 214 14.95 -1.86 -0.93
C THR A 214 14.04 -2.79 -1.72
N ASP A 215 13.94 -4.07 -1.32
CA ASP A 215 13.08 -5.05 -1.98
C ASP A 215 11.62 -4.87 -1.54
N PRO A 216 10.71 -4.45 -2.43
CA PRO A 216 9.30 -4.25 -2.08
C PRO A 216 8.55 -5.56 -1.80
N ALA A 217 9.12 -6.72 -2.15
CA ALA A 217 8.54 -8.03 -1.87
C ALA A 217 8.95 -8.56 -0.49
N LEU A 218 9.89 -7.91 0.20
CA LEU A 218 10.34 -8.33 1.53
C LEU A 218 9.29 -7.95 2.58
N ALA A 219 8.51 -8.92 3.04
CA ALA A 219 7.41 -8.74 3.99
C ALA A 219 7.32 -9.90 4.98
N GLY A 220 6.47 -9.78 5.98
CA GLY A 220 6.13 -10.85 6.93
C GLY A 220 7.33 -11.42 7.69
N ALA A 221 7.47 -12.74 7.71
CA ALA A 221 8.50 -13.45 8.47
C ALA A 221 9.93 -13.07 8.04
N ALA A 222 10.16 -12.85 6.74
CA ALA A 222 11.46 -12.46 6.22
C ALA A 222 11.87 -11.05 6.72
N LEU A 223 10.94 -10.10 6.73
CA LEU A 223 11.17 -8.77 7.30
C LEU A 223 11.36 -8.83 8.81
N ALA A 224 10.58 -9.65 9.52
CA ALA A 224 10.75 -9.88 10.96
C ALA A 224 12.13 -10.44 11.30
N GLN A 225 12.68 -11.34 10.46
CA GLN A 225 14.03 -11.85 10.60
C GLN A 225 15.08 -10.73 10.45
N VAL A 226 14.94 -9.84 9.45
CA VAL A 226 15.82 -8.67 9.29
C VAL A 226 15.80 -7.79 10.53
N MET A 227 14.60 -7.53 11.07
CA MET A 227 14.44 -6.72 12.28
C MET A 227 15.07 -7.37 13.51
N ALA A 228 14.94 -8.70 13.67
CA ALA A 228 15.55 -9.42 14.77
C ALA A 228 17.09 -9.41 14.69
N CYS A 229 17.68 -9.59 13.50
CA CYS A 229 19.12 -9.47 13.29
C CYS A 229 19.62 -8.05 13.56
N ALA A 230 18.87 -7.04 13.13
CA ALA A 230 19.20 -5.64 13.37
C ALA A 230 19.17 -5.29 14.88
N GLU A 231 18.18 -5.80 15.61
CA GLU A 231 18.05 -5.63 17.06
C GLU A 231 19.26 -6.20 17.81
N GLN A 232 19.72 -7.40 17.45
CA GLN A 232 20.87 -8.06 18.08
C GLN A 232 22.15 -7.23 17.97
N GLU A 233 22.32 -6.50 16.87
CA GLU A 233 23.48 -5.67 16.59
C GLU A 233 23.26 -4.18 16.92
N GLY A 234 22.10 -3.79 17.42
CA GLY A 234 21.77 -2.39 17.73
C GLY A 234 21.63 -1.49 16.49
N VAL A 235 21.34 -2.06 15.32
CA VAL A 235 21.20 -1.37 14.03
C VAL A 235 19.73 -1.04 13.78
N ARG A 236 19.44 0.14 13.23
CA ARG A 236 18.06 0.53 12.86
C ARG A 236 17.64 -0.12 11.54
N VAL A 237 16.34 -0.28 11.34
CA VAL A 237 15.76 -0.71 10.06
C VAL A 237 14.91 0.42 9.48
N ALA A 238 15.08 0.68 8.20
CA ALA A 238 14.31 1.67 7.45
C ALA A 238 13.97 1.13 6.06
N SER A 239 13.02 1.72 5.40
CA SER A 239 12.64 1.40 4.02
C SER A 239 13.15 2.47 3.05
N ALA A 240 13.60 2.04 1.88
CA ALA A 240 13.90 2.96 0.80
C ALA A 240 12.61 3.62 0.28
N PRO A 241 12.60 4.91 -0.07
CA PRO A 241 11.44 5.55 -0.65
C PRO A 241 11.10 4.89 -1.99
N ARG A 242 9.81 4.66 -2.24
CA ARG A 242 9.33 4.15 -3.54
C ARG A 242 9.49 5.25 -4.58
N LEU A 243 10.58 5.21 -5.35
CA LEU A 243 10.93 6.21 -6.36
C LEU A 243 9.93 6.27 -7.54
N THR A 244 8.99 5.33 -7.60
CA THR A 244 7.88 5.31 -8.56
C THR A 244 6.64 6.09 -8.09
N SER A 245 6.55 6.48 -6.81
CA SER A 245 5.51 7.35 -6.30
C SER A 245 5.94 8.81 -6.45
N LEU A 246 5.28 9.57 -7.31
CA LEU A 246 5.60 10.97 -7.64
C LEU A 246 5.53 11.93 -6.43
N ASP A 247 4.91 11.53 -5.32
CA ASP A 247 4.66 12.38 -4.15
C ASP A 247 5.82 12.50 -3.16
N THR A 248 6.81 11.61 -3.19
CA THR A 248 7.91 11.60 -2.20
C THR A 248 9.29 11.96 -2.75
N ALA A 249 9.45 12.06 -4.07
CA ALA A 249 10.76 12.22 -4.71
C ALA A 249 11.32 13.66 -4.67
N ARG A 250 10.59 14.65 -4.14
CA ARG A 250 11.01 16.06 -4.12
C ARG A 250 10.67 16.80 -2.83
N ALA A 251 10.81 16.17 -1.67
CA ALA A 251 10.88 16.94 -0.44
C ALA A 251 12.15 17.82 -0.49
N PRO A 252 12.11 19.09 -0.13
CA PRO A 252 13.30 19.93 -0.01
C PRO A 252 14.17 19.38 1.13
N GLY A 253 15.17 18.55 0.80
CA GLY A 253 16.04 17.92 1.81
C GLY A 253 16.80 16.68 1.35
N GLY A 254 16.71 16.27 0.07
CA GLY A 254 17.44 15.11 -0.45
C GLY A 254 16.76 13.76 -0.18
N LEU A 255 17.48 12.65 -0.44
CA LEU A 255 16.98 11.28 -0.28
C LEU A 255 16.76 10.97 1.20
N GLN A 256 15.51 10.85 1.65
CA GLN A 256 15.14 10.49 3.00
C GLN A 256 14.67 9.03 3.07
N LEU A 257 15.14 8.30 4.10
CA LEU A 257 14.64 6.96 4.40
C LEU A 257 13.29 7.07 5.10
N ALA A 258 12.36 6.20 4.73
CA ALA A 258 11.08 6.07 5.40
C ALA A 258 11.17 5.02 6.53
N PRO A 259 10.44 5.17 7.63
CA PRO A 259 10.27 4.05 8.56
C PRO A 259 9.58 2.89 7.81
N VAL A 260 9.92 1.64 8.20
CA VAL A 260 9.22 0.45 7.69
C VAL A 260 7.75 0.55 8.06
N ALA A 261 6.88 0.37 7.10
CA ALA A 261 5.45 0.43 7.34
C ALA A 261 4.97 -0.82 8.10
N ILE A 262 4.01 -0.65 9.00
CA ILE A 262 3.44 -1.78 9.75
C ILE A 262 2.76 -2.77 8.80
N GLU A 263 2.25 -2.29 7.70
CA GLU A 263 1.66 -3.05 6.61
C GLU A 263 2.64 -4.06 5.99
N ASP A 264 3.93 -3.71 5.93
CA ASP A 264 4.99 -4.58 5.39
C ASP A 264 5.28 -5.78 6.32
N LEU A 265 4.85 -5.73 7.61
CA LEU A 265 4.90 -6.87 8.53
C LEU A 265 3.83 -7.93 8.26
N LEU A 266 2.80 -7.58 7.49
CA LEU A 266 1.80 -8.54 7.02
C LEU A 266 2.36 -9.23 5.78
N ASN A 267 2.51 -10.55 5.85
CA ASN A 267 2.92 -11.36 4.70
C ASN A 267 1.75 -11.53 3.72
N ARG A 268 1.34 -10.41 3.07
CA ARG A 268 0.15 -10.41 2.24
C ARG A 268 0.44 -9.85 0.84
N PRO A 269 0.34 -10.69 -0.21
CA PRO A 269 0.47 -10.23 -1.58
C PRO A 269 -0.70 -9.29 -1.93
N GLN A 270 -0.43 -8.25 -2.72
CA GLN A 270 -1.47 -7.35 -3.20
C GLN A 270 -2.39 -8.08 -4.19
N VAL A 271 -3.69 -8.02 -3.95
CA VAL A 271 -4.71 -8.60 -4.81
C VAL A 271 -4.92 -7.73 -6.05
N ARG A 272 -5.08 -8.36 -7.21
CA ARG A 272 -5.44 -7.66 -8.45
C ARG A 272 -6.95 -7.38 -8.46
N LEU A 273 -7.31 -6.11 -8.52
CA LEU A 273 -8.70 -5.66 -8.56
C LEU A 273 -9.16 -5.39 -9.99
N ASP A 274 -10.41 -5.74 -10.31
CA ASP A 274 -11.09 -5.38 -11.57
C ASP A 274 -11.54 -3.90 -11.55
N ARG A 275 -10.60 -3.02 -11.84
CA ARG A 275 -10.85 -1.57 -11.85
C ARG A 275 -11.91 -1.17 -12.88
N GLU A 276 -12.00 -1.86 -14.02
CA GLU A 276 -12.99 -1.57 -15.05
C GLU A 276 -14.40 -1.97 -14.60
N GLY A 277 -14.55 -3.14 -13.97
CA GLY A 277 -15.82 -3.57 -13.38
C GLY A 277 -16.29 -2.61 -12.28
N MET A 278 -15.38 -2.20 -11.38
CA MET A 278 -15.68 -1.21 -10.35
C MET A 278 -16.08 0.15 -10.94
N ALA A 279 -15.40 0.62 -11.99
CA ALA A 279 -15.77 1.86 -12.66
C ALA A 279 -17.16 1.75 -13.28
N ARG A 280 -17.48 0.66 -14.00
CA ARG A 280 -18.82 0.40 -14.55
C ARG A 280 -19.92 0.35 -13.48
N LEU A 281 -19.59 -0.15 -12.29
CA LEU A 281 -20.54 -0.21 -11.17
C LEU A 281 -20.89 1.17 -10.63
N VAL A 282 -19.91 2.09 -10.55
CA VAL A 282 -20.02 3.37 -9.83
C VAL A 282 -20.23 4.55 -10.76
N GLN A 283 -19.58 4.57 -11.92
CA GLN A 283 -19.56 5.71 -12.81
C GLN A 283 -20.96 6.17 -13.22
N GLY A 284 -21.22 7.46 -13.09
CA GLY A 284 -22.49 8.07 -13.47
C GLY A 284 -23.69 7.73 -12.57
N ARG A 285 -23.49 7.02 -11.44
CA ARG A 285 -24.54 6.66 -10.48
C ARG A 285 -24.57 7.59 -9.27
N ARG A 286 -25.73 7.70 -8.64
CA ARG A 286 -25.90 8.33 -7.33
C ARG A 286 -25.55 7.30 -6.26
N VAL A 287 -24.47 7.58 -5.52
CA VAL A 287 -23.94 6.66 -4.51
C VAL A 287 -24.13 7.27 -3.12
N LEU A 288 -24.54 6.45 -2.14
CA LEU A 288 -24.69 6.82 -0.75
C LEU A 288 -23.81 5.93 0.13
N VAL A 289 -23.05 6.54 1.05
CA VAL A 289 -22.22 5.84 2.03
C VAL A 289 -22.69 6.23 3.43
N THR A 290 -23.15 5.26 4.23
CA THR A 290 -23.44 5.48 5.66
C THR A 290 -22.22 5.13 6.49
N GLY A 291 -22.05 5.79 7.65
CA GLY A 291 -20.82 5.66 8.45
C GLY A 291 -19.62 6.26 7.70
N ALA A 292 -19.86 7.31 6.90
CA ALA A 292 -18.90 7.89 5.98
C ALA A 292 -17.68 8.52 6.69
N GLY A 293 -17.82 8.94 7.94
CA GLY A 293 -16.73 9.45 8.78
C GLY A 293 -15.88 8.34 9.43
N GLY A 294 -16.36 7.08 9.43
CA GLY A 294 -15.62 5.94 9.97
C GLY A 294 -14.46 5.52 9.06
N THR A 295 -13.56 4.66 9.58
CA THR A 295 -12.36 4.20 8.84
C THR A 295 -12.70 3.55 7.49
N ILE A 296 -13.68 2.64 7.46
CA ILE A 296 -14.09 1.95 6.23
C ILE A 296 -14.93 2.88 5.35
N GLY A 297 -15.88 3.63 5.96
CA GLY A 297 -16.75 4.52 5.21
C GLY A 297 -16.00 5.65 4.52
N SER A 298 -15.01 6.26 5.17
CA SER A 298 -14.19 7.32 4.57
C SER A 298 -13.33 6.80 3.41
N GLU A 299 -12.75 5.60 3.55
CA GLU A 299 -12.00 5.01 2.44
C GLU A 299 -12.91 4.56 1.29
N LEU A 300 -14.12 4.05 1.58
CA LEU A 300 -15.15 3.81 0.55
C LEU A 300 -15.48 5.10 -0.20
N ALA A 301 -15.69 6.20 0.54
CA ALA A 301 -15.98 7.49 -0.07
C ALA A 301 -14.85 7.97 -0.99
N ARG A 302 -13.57 7.80 -0.59
CA ARG A 302 -12.39 8.13 -1.43
C ARG A 302 -12.34 7.30 -2.70
N GLN A 303 -12.44 5.97 -2.56
CA GLN A 303 -12.33 5.07 -3.72
C GLN A 303 -13.52 5.23 -4.66
N VAL A 304 -14.74 5.40 -4.14
CA VAL A 304 -15.94 5.69 -4.93
C VAL A 304 -15.79 7.03 -5.66
N ALA A 305 -15.34 8.10 -4.99
CA ALA A 305 -15.12 9.41 -5.61
C ALA A 305 -14.14 9.31 -6.79
N ALA A 306 -13.08 8.52 -6.66
CA ALA A 306 -12.09 8.30 -7.72
C ALA A 306 -12.65 7.54 -8.94
N LEU A 307 -13.77 6.81 -8.79
CA LEU A 307 -14.45 6.09 -9.87
C LEU A 307 -15.48 6.93 -10.63
N GLY A 308 -15.68 8.21 -10.27
CA GLY A 308 -16.51 9.16 -11.01
C GLY A 308 -18.02 8.91 -10.89
N PRO A 309 -18.60 8.87 -9.69
CA PRO A 309 -20.05 8.83 -9.52
C PRO A 309 -20.71 10.12 -10.02
N GLN A 310 -21.99 10.07 -10.38
CA GLN A 310 -22.76 11.28 -10.68
C GLN A 310 -22.92 12.17 -9.45
N GLN A 311 -23.09 11.55 -8.28
CA GLN A 311 -23.30 12.21 -7.00
C GLN A 311 -22.85 11.28 -5.88
N LEU A 312 -22.25 11.85 -4.82
CA LEU A 312 -21.87 11.12 -3.61
C LEU A 312 -22.55 11.71 -2.39
N VAL A 313 -23.33 10.91 -1.66
CA VAL A 313 -23.99 11.28 -0.42
C VAL A 313 -23.26 10.61 0.75
N LEU A 314 -22.75 11.42 1.67
CA LEU A 314 -22.01 10.99 2.85
C LEU A 314 -22.93 11.11 4.05
N VAL A 315 -23.24 10.01 4.74
CA VAL A 315 -24.13 10.00 5.90
C VAL A 315 -23.37 9.51 7.12
N ASP A 316 -23.37 10.29 8.17
CA ASP A 316 -22.80 9.91 9.47
C ASP A 316 -23.53 10.62 10.62
N SER A 317 -23.51 10.03 11.83
CA SER A 317 -24.00 10.68 13.04
C SER A 317 -22.94 11.56 13.71
N GLY A 318 -21.67 11.36 13.39
CA GLY A 318 -20.53 12.12 13.92
C GLY A 318 -20.18 13.31 13.04
N GLU A 319 -20.59 14.53 13.46
CA GLU A 319 -20.38 15.78 12.72
C GLU A 319 -18.92 15.97 12.32
N PHE A 320 -17.99 15.88 13.27
CA PHE A 320 -16.56 16.15 13.01
C PHE A 320 -15.95 15.20 11.99
N ALA A 321 -16.22 13.90 12.13
CA ALA A 321 -15.70 12.89 11.22
C ALA A 321 -16.30 13.04 9.80
N LEU A 322 -17.57 13.41 9.72
CA LEU A 322 -18.24 13.70 8.45
C LEU A 322 -17.66 14.95 7.78
N TRP A 323 -17.45 16.02 8.54
CA TRP A 323 -16.81 17.24 8.05
C TRP A 323 -15.40 16.99 7.51
N GLN A 324 -14.59 16.18 8.21
CA GLN A 324 -13.22 15.86 7.77
C GLN A 324 -13.20 15.20 6.39
N ILE A 325 -14.03 14.19 6.17
CA ILE A 325 -14.07 13.49 4.87
C ILE A 325 -14.68 14.37 3.78
N ASP A 326 -15.67 15.20 4.07
CA ASP A 326 -16.24 16.12 3.08
C ASP A 326 -15.22 17.18 2.65
N LEU A 327 -14.45 17.73 3.59
CA LEU A 327 -13.36 18.69 3.30
C LEU A 327 -12.31 18.04 2.39
N GLU A 328 -11.79 16.87 2.77
CA GLU A 328 -10.77 16.15 2.01
C GLU A 328 -11.21 15.84 0.57
N LEU A 329 -12.44 15.35 0.41
CA LEU A 329 -13.01 15.07 -0.91
C LEU A 329 -13.24 16.34 -1.70
N GLY A 330 -13.53 17.47 -1.02
CA GLY A 330 -13.65 18.78 -1.62
C GLY A 330 -12.36 19.30 -2.24
N GLU A 331 -11.25 19.07 -1.55
CA GLU A 331 -9.92 19.44 -2.01
C GLU A 331 -9.43 18.55 -3.15
N THR A 332 -9.73 17.23 -3.07
CA THR A 332 -9.22 16.24 -4.02
C THR A 332 -10.09 16.12 -5.28
N PHE A 333 -11.42 16.20 -5.13
CA PHE A 333 -12.42 16.01 -6.19
C PHE A 333 -13.37 17.21 -6.26
N ALA A 334 -12.85 18.41 -6.51
CA ALA A 334 -13.58 19.67 -6.44
C ALA A 334 -14.84 19.73 -7.32
N THR A 335 -14.88 18.99 -8.43
CA THR A 335 -16.02 18.99 -9.39
C THR A 335 -17.06 17.92 -9.07
N LEU A 336 -16.81 17.00 -8.13
CA LEU A 336 -17.75 15.95 -7.77
C LEU A 336 -18.92 16.54 -6.94
N PRO A 337 -20.18 16.43 -7.41
CA PRO A 337 -21.36 16.75 -6.59
C PRO A 337 -21.41 15.85 -5.37
N ARG A 338 -21.32 16.43 -4.16
CA ARG A 338 -21.35 15.69 -2.92
C ARG A 338 -22.21 16.37 -1.87
N HIS A 339 -22.78 15.59 -0.98
CA HIS A 339 -23.63 16.06 0.11
C HIS A 339 -23.26 15.37 1.42
N ALA A 340 -22.86 16.15 2.42
CA ALA A 340 -22.65 15.68 3.77
C ALA A 340 -23.96 15.80 4.57
N VAL A 341 -24.47 14.70 5.10
CA VAL A 341 -25.75 14.61 5.79
C VAL A 341 -25.55 14.02 7.19
N ILE A 342 -25.79 14.81 8.21
CA ILE A 342 -25.81 14.33 9.59
C ILE A 342 -27.12 13.56 9.81
N ALA A 343 -27.01 12.24 10.03
CA ALA A 343 -28.14 11.38 10.34
C ALA A 343 -27.69 10.13 11.11
N ASP A 344 -28.51 9.72 12.06
CA ASP A 344 -28.35 8.44 12.78
C ASP A 344 -29.17 7.36 12.07
N VAL A 345 -28.57 6.22 11.79
CA VAL A 345 -29.25 5.08 11.12
C VAL A 345 -30.37 4.48 11.98
N ARG A 346 -30.40 4.77 13.28
CA ARG A 346 -31.46 4.37 14.21
C ARG A 346 -32.75 5.16 14.02
N ASP A 347 -32.64 6.37 13.45
CA ASP A 347 -33.80 7.24 13.16
C ASP A 347 -34.35 6.87 11.77
N GLU A 348 -35.39 6.00 11.77
CA GLU A 348 -36.05 5.52 10.56
C GLU A 348 -36.61 6.67 9.70
N ALA A 349 -37.27 7.65 10.33
CA ALA A 349 -37.91 8.76 9.60
C ALA A 349 -36.85 9.63 8.90
N ARG A 350 -35.74 9.95 9.61
CA ARG A 350 -34.64 10.72 9.06
C ARG A 350 -33.96 9.99 7.90
N ILE A 351 -33.67 8.69 8.05
CA ILE A 351 -33.07 7.86 7.00
C ILE A 351 -34.00 7.80 5.78
N ARG A 352 -35.29 7.54 5.97
CA ARG A 352 -36.27 7.55 4.89
C ARG A 352 -36.25 8.86 4.12
N GLY A 353 -36.29 10.01 4.80
CA GLY A 353 -36.23 11.32 4.16
C GLY A 353 -34.95 11.56 3.37
N VAL A 354 -33.78 11.07 3.84
CA VAL A 354 -32.51 11.14 3.10
C VAL A 354 -32.61 10.34 1.80
N PHE A 355 -33.14 9.11 1.85
CA PHE A 355 -33.26 8.27 0.66
C PHE A 355 -34.31 8.80 -0.34
N GLU A 356 -35.42 9.38 0.11
CA GLU A 356 -36.41 10.06 -0.72
C GLU A 356 -35.82 11.27 -1.45
N GLN A 357 -35.00 12.05 -0.74
CA GLN A 357 -34.36 13.26 -1.28
C GLN A 357 -33.31 12.93 -2.34
N PHE A 358 -32.40 12.01 -2.05
CA PHE A 358 -31.22 11.77 -2.89
C PHE A 358 -31.37 10.58 -3.88
N ARG A 359 -32.32 9.68 -3.64
CA ARG A 359 -32.63 8.49 -4.47
C ARG A 359 -31.38 7.77 -4.93
N PRO A 360 -30.52 7.26 -4.01
CA PRO A 360 -29.29 6.59 -4.37
C PRO A 360 -29.57 5.30 -5.13
N GLU A 361 -28.75 4.99 -6.12
CA GLU A 361 -28.79 3.75 -6.91
C GLU A 361 -27.88 2.68 -6.32
N LEU A 362 -26.82 3.09 -5.64
CA LEU A 362 -25.85 2.21 -4.97
C LEU A 362 -25.63 2.70 -3.55
N VAL A 363 -25.75 1.80 -2.58
CA VAL A 363 -25.64 2.11 -1.16
C VAL A 363 -24.55 1.26 -0.52
N PHE A 364 -23.58 1.90 0.13
CA PHE A 364 -22.61 1.23 1.00
C PHE A 364 -22.94 1.51 2.46
N HIS A 365 -23.28 0.47 3.20
CA HIS A 365 -23.68 0.58 4.60
C HIS A 365 -22.53 0.15 5.51
N ALA A 366 -21.73 1.15 5.96
CA ALA A 366 -20.60 0.96 6.86
C ALA A 366 -20.87 1.50 8.29
N ALA A 367 -22.04 2.08 8.56
CA ALA A 367 -22.42 2.53 9.89
C ALA A 367 -22.64 1.33 10.82
N ALA A 368 -21.87 1.25 11.91
CA ALA A 368 -21.99 0.21 12.92
C ALA A 368 -21.20 0.56 14.18
N LEU A 369 -21.61 0.03 15.34
CA LEU A 369 -20.79 -0.05 16.53
C LEU A 369 -19.96 -1.33 16.48
N LYS A 370 -18.62 -1.21 16.60
CA LYS A 370 -17.67 -2.32 16.38
C LYS A 370 -16.85 -2.75 17.58
N HIS A 371 -16.80 -1.92 18.62
CA HIS A 371 -15.96 -2.19 19.79
C HIS A 371 -16.67 -3.14 20.75
N VAL A 372 -16.24 -4.41 20.77
CA VAL A 372 -16.86 -5.47 21.58
C VAL A 372 -17.06 -5.04 23.04
N PRO A 373 -16.04 -4.57 23.80
CA PRO A 373 -16.24 -4.20 25.20
C PRO A 373 -17.23 -3.04 25.40
N MET A 374 -17.31 -2.11 24.45
CA MET A 374 -18.25 -1.00 24.53
C MET A 374 -19.68 -1.45 24.28
N VAL A 375 -19.88 -2.38 23.35
CA VAL A 375 -21.20 -2.93 23.04
C VAL A 375 -21.65 -3.89 24.14
N GLU A 376 -20.75 -4.67 24.75
CA GLU A 376 -21.09 -5.48 25.94
C GLU A 376 -21.57 -4.62 27.11
N ALA A 377 -20.94 -3.47 27.34
CA ALA A 377 -21.37 -2.50 28.36
C ALA A 377 -22.66 -1.75 27.96
N ASN A 378 -23.00 -1.69 26.68
CA ASN A 378 -24.15 -0.95 26.14
C ASN A 378 -24.91 -1.78 25.08
N PRO A 379 -25.51 -2.92 25.44
CA PRO A 379 -26.10 -3.86 24.48
C PRO A 379 -27.22 -3.27 23.62
N ALA A 380 -28.07 -2.41 24.25
CA ALA A 380 -29.14 -1.72 23.54
C ALA A 380 -28.62 -0.94 22.31
N GLU A 381 -27.52 -0.18 22.49
CA GLU A 381 -26.94 0.64 21.45
C GLU A 381 -26.43 -0.21 20.29
N GLY A 382 -25.80 -1.36 20.60
CA GLY A 382 -25.35 -2.32 19.61
C GLY A 382 -26.49 -2.92 18.79
N LEU A 383 -27.57 -3.35 19.47
CA LEU A 383 -28.76 -3.91 18.83
C LEU A 383 -29.49 -2.88 17.95
N LEU A 384 -29.68 -1.67 18.47
CA LEU A 384 -30.36 -0.60 17.75
C LEU A 384 -29.57 -0.10 16.54
N THR A 385 -28.24 0.06 16.68
CA THR A 385 -27.41 0.54 15.58
C THR A 385 -27.15 -0.54 14.53
N ASN A 386 -26.69 -1.73 14.96
CA ASN A 386 -26.20 -2.74 14.03
C ASN A 386 -27.34 -3.54 13.37
N ALA A 387 -28.43 -3.86 14.10
CA ALA A 387 -29.55 -4.63 13.56
C ALA A 387 -30.68 -3.71 13.08
N ALA A 388 -31.27 -2.90 13.96
CA ALA A 388 -32.39 -2.04 13.55
C ALA A 388 -31.96 -0.95 12.56
N GLY A 389 -30.78 -0.33 12.78
CA GLY A 389 -30.24 0.65 11.85
C GLY A 389 -29.94 0.08 10.46
N THR A 390 -29.40 -1.15 10.36
CA THR A 390 -29.20 -1.82 9.08
C THR A 390 -30.54 -2.07 8.37
N ARG A 391 -31.57 -2.51 9.10
CA ARG A 391 -32.91 -2.69 8.55
C ARG A 391 -33.49 -1.37 8.03
N ASN A 392 -33.43 -0.29 8.82
CA ASN A 392 -33.91 1.03 8.39
C ASN A 392 -33.25 1.49 7.07
N VAL A 393 -31.93 1.30 6.95
CA VAL A 393 -31.18 1.64 5.72
C VAL A 393 -31.57 0.74 4.55
N ALA A 394 -31.70 -0.58 4.78
CA ALA A 394 -32.07 -1.52 3.72
C ALA A 394 -33.51 -1.30 3.22
N ASP A 395 -34.46 -1.03 4.11
CA ASP A 395 -35.85 -0.76 3.74
C ASP A 395 -35.98 0.59 3.03
N ALA A 396 -35.28 1.64 3.46
CA ALA A 396 -35.26 2.94 2.80
C ALA A 396 -34.60 2.84 1.40
N ALA A 397 -33.50 2.09 1.27
CA ALA A 397 -32.84 1.85 -0.01
C ALA A 397 -33.77 1.12 -1.00
N ARG A 398 -34.45 0.07 -0.54
CA ARG A 398 -35.42 -0.67 -1.35
C ARG A 398 -36.61 0.20 -1.77
N ALA A 399 -37.16 1.00 -0.84
CA ALA A 399 -38.28 1.91 -1.13
C ALA A 399 -37.90 3.02 -2.10
N ALA A 400 -36.66 3.50 -2.05
CA ALA A 400 -36.11 4.50 -2.98
C ALA A 400 -35.75 3.92 -4.37
N GLY A 401 -35.84 2.59 -4.56
CA GLY A 401 -35.52 1.93 -5.82
C GLY A 401 -34.01 1.77 -6.07
N ALA A 402 -33.21 1.66 -5.03
CA ALA A 402 -31.79 1.39 -5.17
C ALA A 402 -31.57 0.05 -5.91
N ALA A 403 -30.56 0.00 -6.78
CA ALA A 403 -30.17 -1.21 -7.50
C ALA A 403 -29.43 -2.20 -6.59
N ALA A 404 -28.59 -1.67 -5.68
CA ALA A 404 -27.84 -2.49 -4.75
C ALA A 404 -27.55 -1.79 -3.41
N LEU A 405 -27.53 -2.61 -2.34
CA LEU A 405 -27.03 -2.27 -1.02
C LEU A 405 -25.89 -3.23 -0.65
N VAL A 406 -24.77 -2.67 -0.20
CA VAL A 406 -23.59 -3.43 0.25
C VAL A 406 -23.46 -3.27 1.76
N LEU A 407 -23.69 -4.36 2.49
CA LEU A 407 -23.53 -4.39 3.95
C LEU A 407 -22.09 -4.75 4.32
N ILE A 408 -21.43 -3.88 5.06
CA ILE A 408 -20.13 -4.17 5.68
C ILE A 408 -20.35 -4.98 6.95
N SER A 409 -19.81 -6.21 6.98
CA SER A 409 -19.88 -7.11 8.12
C SER A 409 -18.49 -7.51 8.64
N THR A 410 -18.43 -8.49 9.51
CA THR A 410 -17.22 -8.84 10.28
C THR A 410 -17.11 -10.35 10.51
N ASP A 411 -15.89 -10.86 10.70
CA ASP A 411 -15.57 -12.19 11.19
C ASP A 411 -16.27 -12.53 12.51
N LYS A 412 -16.52 -11.53 13.35
CA LYS A 412 -17.17 -11.68 14.69
C LYS A 412 -18.66 -12.03 14.60
N ALA A 413 -19.27 -11.94 13.42
CA ALA A 413 -20.61 -12.43 13.14
C ALA A 413 -20.67 -13.97 12.98
N VAL A 414 -19.52 -14.63 12.85
CA VAL A 414 -19.40 -16.09 12.80
C VAL A 414 -19.32 -16.65 14.22
N ASN A 415 -20.18 -17.62 14.59
CA ASN A 415 -20.23 -18.19 15.94
C ASN A 415 -20.10 -17.11 17.05
N PRO A 416 -20.99 -16.10 17.08
CA PRO A 416 -20.79 -14.92 17.88
C PRO A 416 -20.77 -15.25 19.37
N THR A 417 -19.76 -14.70 20.10
CA THR A 417 -19.65 -14.77 21.57
C THR A 417 -19.97 -13.43 22.23
N SER A 418 -20.26 -12.41 21.42
CA SER A 418 -20.54 -11.05 21.86
C SER A 418 -21.84 -10.52 21.24
N VAL A 419 -22.48 -9.58 21.94
CA VAL A 419 -23.67 -8.87 21.44
C VAL A 419 -23.37 -8.14 20.15
N MET A 420 -22.16 -7.57 20.03
CA MET A 420 -21.73 -6.92 18.79
C MET A 420 -21.73 -7.89 17.60
N GLY A 421 -21.12 -9.07 17.75
CA GLY A 421 -21.10 -10.10 16.71
C GLY A 421 -22.51 -10.61 16.37
N ALA A 422 -23.31 -10.91 17.39
CA ALA A 422 -24.69 -11.37 17.22
C ALA A 422 -25.57 -10.31 16.55
N SER A 423 -25.46 -9.03 16.90
CA SER A 423 -26.20 -7.95 16.24
C SER A 423 -25.85 -7.81 14.75
N LYS A 424 -24.57 -8.00 14.40
CA LYS A 424 -24.13 -8.02 12.99
C LYS A 424 -24.63 -9.25 12.25
N ARG A 425 -24.64 -10.44 12.92
CA ARG A 425 -25.22 -11.66 12.32
C ARG A 425 -26.71 -11.50 12.02
N LEU A 426 -27.47 -10.86 12.92
CA LEU A 426 -28.89 -10.59 12.70
C LEU A 426 -29.09 -9.63 11.49
N ALA A 427 -28.25 -8.62 11.35
CA ALA A 427 -28.24 -7.72 10.20
C ALA A 427 -27.93 -8.46 8.87
N GLU A 428 -26.95 -9.38 8.90
CA GLU A 428 -26.63 -10.24 7.75
C GLU A 428 -27.84 -11.08 7.34
N MET A 429 -28.50 -11.74 8.29
CA MET A 429 -29.69 -12.57 8.01
C MET A 429 -30.79 -11.77 7.33
N TYR A 430 -31.01 -10.51 7.73
CA TYR A 430 -31.99 -9.64 7.09
C TYR A 430 -31.60 -9.32 5.64
N CYS A 431 -30.36 -8.89 5.40
CA CYS A 431 -29.86 -8.58 4.06
C CYS A 431 -29.81 -9.83 3.13
N GLN A 432 -29.44 -11.01 3.68
CA GLN A 432 -29.51 -12.28 2.94
C GLN A 432 -30.94 -12.59 2.47
N ALA A 433 -31.90 -12.45 3.36
CA ALA A 433 -33.31 -12.71 3.03
C ALA A 433 -33.84 -11.76 1.95
N LEU A 434 -33.47 -10.48 1.99
CA LEU A 434 -33.79 -9.51 0.93
C LEU A 434 -33.13 -9.86 -0.39
N ASP A 435 -31.87 -10.31 -0.40
CA ASP A 435 -31.16 -10.70 -1.64
C ASP A 435 -31.78 -11.95 -2.29
N ILE A 436 -32.15 -12.95 -1.47
CA ILE A 436 -32.88 -14.16 -1.96
C ILE A 436 -34.17 -13.75 -2.64
N GLN A 437 -34.96 -12.86 -2.02
CA GLN A 437 -36.21 -12.35 -2.62
C GLN A 437 -35.93 -11.59 -3.93
N ALA A 438 -34.92 -10.72 -3.94
CA ALA A 438 -34.57 -9.95 -5.13
C ALA A 438 -34.08 -10.83 -6.30
N ARG A 439 -33.36 -11.91 -6.02
CA ARG A 439 -32.92 -12.87 -7.04
C ARG A 439 -34.03 -13.68 -7.63
N SER A 440 -35.10 -13.91 -6.88
CA SER A 440 -36.27 -14.68 -7.34
C SER A 440 -37.33 -13.82 -8.06
N GLY A 441 -37.54 -12.58 -7.56
CA GLY A 441 -38.63 -11.72 -8.03
C GLY A 441 -38.21 -10.38 -8.64
N GLY A 442 -36.90 -10.12 -8.74
CA GLY A 442 -36.38 -8.80 -9.10
C GLY A 442 -36.32 -7.84 -7.90
N GLY A 443 -35.58 -6.77 -8.03
CA GLY A 443 -35.45 -5.73 -7.01
C GLY A 443 -33.98 -5.46 -6.58
N MET A 444 -33.86 -4.77 -5.45
CA MET A 444 -32.56 -4.35 -4.90
C MET A 444 -31.74 -5.55 -4.46
N ARG A 445 -30.51 -5.65 -4.96
CA ARG A 445 -29.54 -6.67 -4.53
C ARG A 445 -28.94 -6.29 -3.17
N CYS A 446 -28.78 -7.26 -2.28
CA CYS A 446 -28.16 -7.05 -0.97
C CYS A 446 -26.87 -7.88 -0.88
N ILE A 447 -25.73 -7.22 -1.02
CA ILE A 447 -24.41 -7.83 -0.99
C ILE A 447 -23.84 -7.70 0.42
N THR A 448 -23.58 -8.81 1.10
CA THR A 448 -22.96 -8.82 2.42
C THR A 448 -21.50 -9.22 2.27
N VAL A 449 -20.58 -8.47 2.93
CA VAL A 449 -19.14 -8.72 2.88
C VAL A 449 -18.58 -8.81 4.30
N ARG A 450 -18.04 -9.97 4.66
CA ARG A 450 -17.33 -10.23 5.93
C ARG A 450 -15.83 -10.06 5.75
N PHE A 451 -15.18 -9.46 6.74
CA PHE A 451 -13.72 -9.45 6.85
C PHE A 451 -13.28 -9.29 8.31
N GLY A 452 -12.02 -9.59 8.57
CA GLY A 452 -11.40 -9.51 9.89
C GLY A 452 -10.96 -8.10 10.27
N ASN A 453 -9.88 -8.00 11.03
CA ASN A 453 -9.40 -6.72 11.49
C ASN A 453 -8.71 -5.95 10.35
N VAL A 454 -8.86 -4.64 10.40
CA VAL A 454 -8.23 -3.73 9.45
C VAL A 454 -7.18 -2.90 10.17
N LEU A 455 -5.95 -2.89 9.63
CA LEU A 455 -4.82 -2.17 10.18
C LEU A 455 -5.07 -0.67 10.26
N GLY A 456 -4.60 -0.05 11.34
CA GLY A 456 -4.70 1.40 11.51
C GLY A 456 -6.13 1.92 11.71
N SER A 457 -7.16 1.04 11.78
CA SER A 457 -8.54 1.50 12.00
C SER A 457 -8.68 2.15 13.38
N THR A 458 -9.50 3.19 13.47
CA THR A 458 -9.75 3.97 14.69
C THR A 458 -10.11 3.05 15.86
N GLY A 459 -9.39 3.18 16.99
CA GLY A 459 -9.60 2.39 18.20
C GLY A 459 -9.11 0.93 18.09
N SER A 460 -8.37 0.54 17.07
CA SER A 460 -7.76 -0.80 16.94
C SER A 460 -6.45 -0.91 17.73
N VAL A 461 -5.88 -2.12 17.73
CA VAL A 461 -4.67 -2.46 18.50
C VAL A 461 -3.44 -1.65 18.09
N VAL A 462 -3.27 -1.35 16.79
CA VAL A 462 -2.10 -0.61 16.29
C VAL A 462 -2.05 0.83 16.81
N PRO A 463 -3.10 1.68 16.69
CA PRO A 463 -3.13 3.00 17.32
C PRO A 463 -2.98 2.95 18.85
N LEU A 464 -3.48 1.89 19.50
CA LEU A 464 -3.28 1.70 20.93
C LEU A 464 -1.80 1.52 21.26
N PHE A 465 -1.11 0.61 20.56
CA PHE A 465 0.32 0.36 20.73
C PHE A 465 1.16 1.59 20.44
N GLN A 466 0.88 2.32 19.36
CA GLN A 466 1.56 3.58 19.05
C GLN A 466 1.44 4.59 20.20
N ARG A 467 0.25 4.75 20.75
CA ARG A 467 0.02 5.64 21.90
C ARG A 467 0.72 5.16 23.18
N GLN A 468 0.79 3.86 23.41
CA GLN A 468 1.51 3.28 24.54
C GLN A 468 3.03 3.44 24.36
N LEU A 469 3.57 3.19 23.16
CA LEU A 469 4.98 3.44 22.84
C LEU A 469 5.37 4.91 23.03
N ALA A 470 4.55 5.83 22.56
CA ALA A 470 4.79 7.28 22.74
C ALA A 470 4.85 7.72 24.23
N ARG A 471 4.31 6.89 25.15
CA ARG A 471 4.34 7.10 26.59
C ARG A 471 5.43 6.29 27.32
N GLY A 472 6.28 5.56 26.57
CA GLY A 472 7.31 4.68 27.14
C GLY A 472 6.81 3.28 27.51
N GLY A 473 5.62 2.89 27.11
CA GLY A 473 5.04 1.57 27.40
C GLY A 473 4.33 1.47 28.76
N PRO A 474 4.03 0.24 29.28
CA PRO A 474 4.13 -1.02 28.57
C PRO A 474 3.08 -1.18 27.46
N LEU A 475 3.31 -2.09 26.50
CA LEU A 475 2.29 -2.50 25.54
C LEU A 475 1.42 -3.57 26.19
N THR A 476 0.08 -3.43 26.06
CA THR A 476 -0.88 -4.34 26.68
C THR A 476 -1.52 -5.26 25.64
N VAL A 477 -1.39 -6.55 25.85
CA VAL A 477 -1.98 -7.63 25.04
C VAL A 477 -2.93 -8.44 25.94
N THR A 478 -4.07 -8.84 25.41
CA THR A 478 -5.06 -9.56 26.25
C THR A 478 -4.67 -11.00 26.54
N HIS A 479 -4.01 -11.69 25.61
CA HIS A 479 -3.53 -13.06 25.81
C HIS A 479 -2.28 -13.35 24.96
N PRO A 480 -1.30 -14.14 25.44
CA PRO A 480 -0.08 -14.42 24.66
C PRO A 480 -0.34 -15.13 23.32
N ASP A 481 -1.36 -15.99 23.26
CA ASP A 481 -1.72 -16.73 22.06
C ASP A 481 -2.82 -16.07 21.22
N MET A 482 -3.21 -14.85 21.55
CA MET A 482 -4.22 -14.13 20.76
C MET A 482 -3.77 -13.93 19.34
N GLN A 483 -4.62 -14.33 18.40
CA GLN A 483 -4.38 -14.15 16.97
C GLN A 483 -5.53 -13.38 16.32
N ARG A 484 -5.19 -12.59 15.30
CA ARG A 484 -6.16 -11.86 14.48
C ARG A 484 -5.73 -11.84 13.03
N TYR A 485 -6.70 -11.88 12.16
CA TYR A 485 -6.49 -11.60 10.74
C TYR A 485 -6.35 -10.11 10.53
N PHE A 486 -5.44 -9.69 9.65
CA PHE A 486 -5.25 -8.30 9.31
C PHE A 486 -5.24 -8.07 7.80
N MET A 487 -5.79 -6.94 7.41
CA MET A 487 -5.78 -6.43 6.04
C MET A 487 -5.58 -4.91 6.09
N THR A 488 -5.06 -4.30 5.02
CA THR A 488 -5.04 -2.83 4.96
C THR A 488 -6.43 -2.26 4.69
N VAL A 489 -6.69 -1.03 5.11
CA VAL A 489 -7.98 -0.35 4.86
C VAL A 489 -8.27 -0.28 3.37
N ARG A 490 -7.25 0.11 2.60
CA ARG A 490 -7.35 0.28 1.14
C ARG A 490 -7.67 -1.02 0.41
N GLU A 491 -7.03 -2.11 0.81
CA GLU A 491 -7.28 -3.44 0.25
C GLU A 491 -8.67 -3.95 0.60
N ALA A 492 -9.09 -3.85 1.87
CA ALA A 492 -10.41 -4.26 2.32
C ALA A 492 -11.52 -3.56 1.51
N VAL A 493 -11.40 -2.24 1.33
CA VAL A 493 -12.37 -1.45 0.56
C VAL A 493 -12.33 -1.81 -0.93
N GLY A 494 -11.14 -2.01 -1.50
CA GLY A 494 -11.02 -2.47 -2.88
C GLY A 494 -11.72 -3.81 -3.12
N LEU A 495 -11.56 -4.77 -2.19
CA LEU A 495 -12.24 -6.06 -2.25
C LEU A 495 -13.75 -5.96 -1.98
N VAL A 496 -14.21 -5.03 -1.14
CA VAL A 496 -15.65 -4.73 -0.98
C VAL A 496 -16.24 -4.24 -2.29
N LEU A 497 -15.58 -3.33 -3.00
CA LEU A 497 -16.01 -2.85 -4.31
C LEU A 497 -16.01 -3.99 -5.34
N GLN A 498 -14.98 -4.86 -5.32
CA GLN A 498 -14.92 -6.07 -6.16
C GLN A 498 -16.08 -7.03 -5.87
N ALA A 499 -16.36 -7.30 -4.58
CA ALA A 499 -17.51 -8.13 -4.17
C ALA A 499 -18.84 -7.51 -4.64
N SER A 500 -18.94 -6.18 -4.64
CA SER A 500 -20.11 -5.46 -5.14
C SER A 500 -20.31 -5.66 -6.65
N VAL A 501 -19.23 -5.66 -7.44
CA VAL A 501 -19.28 -5.98 -8.87
C VAL A 501 -19.80 -7.41 -9.07
N VAL A 502 -19.16 -8.40 -8.44
CA VAL A 502 -19.53 -9.82 -8.59
C VAL A 502 -20.97 -10.08 -8.11
N GLY A 503 -21.37 -9.46 -7.00
CA GLY A 503 -22.71 -9.63 -6.40
C GLY A 503 -23.85 -9.03 -7.23
N THR A 504 -23.57 -8.00 -8.05
CA THR A 504 -24.59 -7.33 -8.89
C THR A 504 -24.71 -7.92 -10.28
N LEU A 505 -23.77 -8.75 -10.75
CA LEU A 505 -23.83 -9.41 -12.06
C LEU A 505 -24.93 -10.49 -12.11
N ASP A 506 -25.59 -10.62 -13.24
CA ASP A 506 -26.60 -11.68 -13.49
C ASP A 506 -25.99 -13.09 -13.46
N ALA A 507 -24.73 -13.22 -13.89
CA ALA A 507 -23.93 -14.45 -13.87
C ALA A 507 -23.23 -14.73 -12.53
N SER A 508 -23.76 -14.20 -11.42
CA SER A 508 -23.17 -14.40 -10.10
C SER A 508 -23.19 -15.87 -9.66
N PRO A 509 -22.21 -16.30 -8.80
CA PRO A 509 -22.12 -17.67 -8.32
C PRO A 509 -23.43 -18.21 -7.75
N ALA A 510 -23.73 -19.47 -8.02
CA ALA A 510 -25.01 -20.10 -7.62
C ALA A 510 -25.28 -19.98 -6.11
N LEU A 511 -24.26 -20.12 -5.27
CA LEU A 511 -24.37 -19.98 -3.82
C LEU A 511 -24.96 -18.64 -3.35
N LEU A 512 -24.79 -17.57 -4.10
CA LEU A 512 -25.41 -16.29 -3.76
C LEU A 512 -26.94 -16.32 -3.91
N ARG A 513 -27.47 -17.20 -4.76
CA ARG A 513 -28.93 -17.37 -4.91
C ARG A 513 -29.58 -17.95 -3.66
N ASP A 514 -28.83 -18.75 -2.93
CA ASP A 514 -29.25 -19.40 -1.68
C ASP A 514 -28.86 -18.58 -0.44
N GLY A 515 -28.51 -17.30 -0.61
CA GLY A 515 -28.17 -16.39 0.47
C GLY A 515 -26.70 -16.45 0.89
N GLY A 516 -25.80 -16.88 0.02
CA GLY A 516 -24.36 -16.80 0.24
C GLY A 516 -23.90 -15.36 0.46
N ILE A 517 -22.85 -15.20 1.25
CA ILE A 517 -22.22 -13.91 1.54
C ILE A 517 -20.73 -13.96 1.18
N PHE A 518 -20.18 -12.81 0.80
CA PHE A 518 -18.76 -12.71 0.52
C PHE A 518 -17.95 -12.70 1.80
N VAL A 519 -16.83 -13.39 1.76
CA VAL A 519 -15.78 -13.36 2.80
C VAL A 519 -14.48 -12.96 2.13
N LEU A 520 -13.84 -11.91 2.64
CA LEU A 520 -12.52 -11.54 2.14
C LEU A 520 -11.50 -12.58 2.60
N ASP A 521 -10.66 -13.02 1.68
CA ASP A 521 -9.53 -13.87 2.03
C ASP A 521 -8.55 -13.06 2.89
N MET A 522 -8.49 -13.39 4.16
CA MET A 522 -7.69 -12.66 5.15
C MET A 522 -6.24 -13.15 5.24
N GLY A 523 -5.87 -14.21 4.49
CA GLY A 523 -4.55 -14.83 4.59
C GLY A 523 -4.32 -15.48 5.96
N GLU A 524 -3.07 -15.46 6.43
CA GLU A 524 -2.68 -16.07 7.71
C GLU A 524 -2.94 -15.14 8.90
N PRO A 525 -3.38 -15.69 10.04
CA PRO A 525 -3.58 -14.89 11.26
C PRO A 525 -2.24 -14.51 11.90
N VAL A 526 -2.18 -13.32 12.47
CA VAL A 526 -0.99 -12.76 13.13
C VAL A 526 -1.17 -12.79 14.65
N LYS A 527 -0.16 -13.27 15.39
CA LYS A 527 -0.13 -13.17 16.85
C LYS A 527 0.02 -11.72 17.28
N ILE A 528 -0.86 -11.27 18.17
CA ILE A 528 -0.86 -9.89 18.66
C ILE A 528 0.39 -9.59 19.51
N SER A 529 0.93 -10.60 20.22
CA SER A 529 2.20 -10.50 20.93
C SER A 529 3.40 -10.24 19.99
N ASP A 530 3.41 -10.88 18.82
CA ASP A 530 4.47 -10.68 17.83
C ASP A 530 4.34 -9.31 17.15
N LEU A 531 3.11 -8.89 16.86
CA LEU A 531 2.85 -7.54 16.36
C LEU A 531 3.35 -6.47 17.36
N ALA A 532 3.07 -6.65 18.67
CA ALA A 532 3.55 -5.75 19.71
C ALA A 532 5.09 -5.66 19.73
N ARG A 533 5.77 -6.81 19.74
CA ARG A 533 7.24 -6.87 19.71
C ARG A 533 7.81 -6.21 18.45
N ASN A 534 7.23 -6.48 17.30
CA ASN A 534 7.67 -5.87 16.03
C ASN A 534 7.46 -4.36 16.02
N MET A 535 6.38 -3.85 16.61
CA MET A 535 6.16 -2.40 16.75
C MET A 535 7.19 -1.73 17.68
N ILE A 536 7.60 -2.41 18.77
CA ILE A 536 8.69 -1.94 19.64
C ILE A 536 9.99 -1.86 18.84
N ARG A 537 10.31 -2.89 18.03
CA ARG A 537 11.50 -2.91 17.15
C ARG A 537 11.47 -1.80 16.11
N LEU A 538 10.32 -1.55 15.49
CA LEU A 538 10.15 -0.45 14.54
C LEU A 538 10.38 0.93 15.17
N ALA A 539 10.10 1.06 16.46
CA ALA A 539 10.42 2.28 17.23
C ALA A 539 11.91 2.37 17.61
N GLY A 540 12.75 1.39 17.23
CA GLY A 540 14.16 1.33 17.57
C GLY A 540 14.43 0.91 19.03
N LEU A 541 13.45 0.27 19.69
CA LEU A 541 13.50 -0.16 21.07
C LEU A 541 13.55 -1.69 21.16
N ARG A 542 14.07 -2.22 22.27
CA ARG A 542 14.18 -3.67 22.51
C ARG A 542 12.98 -4.18 23.31
N PRO A 543 12.22 -5.16 22.75
CA PRO A 543 11.12 -5.79 23.49
C PRO A 543 11.60 -6.39 24.83
N ASP A 544 10.78 -6.26 25.84
CA ASP A 544 10.98 -6.78 27.20
C ASP A 544 12.24 -6.24 27.94
N ILE A 545 13.04 -5.39 27.29
CA ILE A 545 14.20 -4.68 27.88
C ILE A 545 13.89 -3.19 28.03
N ASP A 546 13.65 -2.49 26.93
CA ASP A 546 13.34 -1.06 26.92
C ASP A 546 11.83 -0.82 27.14
N VAL A 547 10.99 -1.68 26.53
CA VAL A 547 9.52 -1.64 26.66
C VAL A 547 8.96 -3.05 26.88
N ALA A 548 8.27 -3.25 27.98
CA ALA A 548 7.65 -4.53 28.34
C ALA A 548 6.33 -4.78 27.59
N VAL A 549 6.03 -6.04 27.28
CA VAL A 549 4.71 -6.51 26.85
C VAL A 549 4.00 -7.13 28.05
N ARG A 550 2.84 -6.58 28.44
CA ARG A 550 2.04 -7.07 29.56
C ARG A 550 0.75 -7.73 29.10
N TYR A 551 0.37 -8.84 29.73
CA TYR A 551 -0.86 -9.57 29.45
C TYR A 551 -1.93 -9.19 30.47
N THR A 552 -3.14 -8.82 29.98
CA THR A 552 -4.23 -8.26 30.81
C THR A 552 -5.39 -9.23 31.05
N GLY A 553 -5.41 -10.38 30.40
CA GLY A 553 -6.56 -11.29 30.37
C GLY A 553 -7.55 -10.96 29.25
N LEU A 554 -8.34 -11.96 28.84
CA LEU A 554 -9.42 -11.81 27.85
C LEU A 554 -10.54 -10.94 28.43
N ARG A 555 -11.15 -10.13 27.57
CA ARG A 555 -12.30 -9.28 27.91
C ARG A 555 -13.61 -10.02 27.67
N PRO A 556 -14.71 -9.63 28.31
CA PRO A 556 -16.04 -10.18 28.03
C PRO A 556 -16.35 -10.13 26.51
N GLY A 557 -16.90 -11.21 25.99
CA GLY A 557 -17.24 -11.35 24.56
C GLY A 557 -16.06 -11.50 23.60
N GLU A 558 -14.80 -11.46 24.07
CA GLU A 558 -13.61 -11.55 23.22
C GLU A 558 -13.21 -13.02 22.99
N LYS A 559 -12.95 -13.38 21.72
CA LYS A 559 -12.44 -14.71 21.33
C LYS A 559 -10.91 -14.71 21.30
N LEU A 560 -10.29 -15.85 21.62
CA LEU A 560 -8.86 -16.05 21.47
C LEU A 560 -8.46 -16.09 19.97
N PHE A 561 -9.28 -16.79 19.17
CA PHE A 561 -9.14 -16.93 17.72
C PHE A 561 -10.45 -16.52 17.04
N GLU A 562 -10.38 -15.74 15.98
CA GLU A 562 -11.54 -15.40 15.16
C GLU A 562 -11.70 -16.39 14.00
N GLU A 563 -12.95 -16.62 13.58
CA GLU A 563 -13.31 -17.57 12.54
C GLU A 563 -13.92 -16.80 11.35
N LEU A 564 -13.57 -17.20 10.13
CA LEU A 564 -14.12 -16.62 8.91
C LEU A 564 -15.35 -17.39 8.40
N PHE A 565 -15.45 -18.67 8.73
CA PHE A 565 -16.50 -19.59 8.31
C PHE A 565 -17.08 -20.34 9.51
N HIS A 566 -18.36 -20.74 9.42
CA HIS A 566 -19.04 -21.49 10.49
C HIS A 566 -18.77 -23.00 10.35
N GLY A 567 -18.14 -23.60 11.36
CA GLY A 567 -17.98 -25.06 11.46
C GLY A 567 -17.34 -25.70 10.22
N ARG A 568 -18.12 -26.57 9.52
CA ARG A 568 -17.70 -27.26 8.32
C ARG A 568 -18.10 -26.56 7.03
N GLU A 569 -18.54 -25.31 7.09
CA GLU A 569 -18.91 -24.51 5.94
C GLU A 569 -17.73 -24.39 4.97
N PRO A 570 -17.84 -24.84 3.71
CA PRO A 570 -16.74 -24.76 2.78
C PRO A 570 -16.50 -23.31 2.36
N ALA A 571 -15.25 -22.89 2.31
CA ALA A 571 -14.84 -21.67 1.64
C ALA A 571 -14.89 -21.89 0.13
N VAL A 572 -15.86 -21.29 -0.56
CA VAL A 572 -16.03 -21.47 -2.00
C VAL A 572 -15.37 -20.31 -2.75
N PRO A 573 -14.38 -20.58 -3.63
CA PRO A 573 -13.77 -19.55 -4.47
C PRO A 573 -14.78 -18.91 -5.42
N THR A 574 -14.64 -17.60 -5.66
CA THR A 574 -15.51 -16.86 -6.60
C THR A 574 -14.95 -16.79 -8.01
N GLY A 575 -13.72 -17.24 -8.24
CA GLY A 575 -12.96 -16.98 -9.48
C GLY A 575 -12.27 -15.62 -9.50
N HIS A 576 -12.45 -14.79 -8.46
CA HIS A 576 -11.73 -13.53 -8.25
C HIS A 576 -10.81 -13.65 -7.04
N ASP A 577 -9.54 -13.27 -7.22
CA ASP A 577 -8.54 -13.32 -6.16
C ASP A 577 -9.00 -12.51 -4.93
N GLY A 578 -8.78 -13.06 -3.74
CA GLY A 578 -9.12 -12.41 -2.48
C GLY A 578 -10.59 -12.44 -2.08
N LEU A 579 -11.49 -13.09 -2.87
CA LEU A 579 -12.93 -13.23 -2.59
C LEU A 579 -13.35 -14.68 -2.49
N LEU A 580 -13.95 -15.02 -1.35
CA LEU A 580 -14.58 -16.32 -1.07
C LEU A 580 -16.08 -16.12 -0.81
N ILE A 581 -16.87 -17.20 -0.86
CA ILE A 581 -18.28 -17.21 -0.47
C ILE A 581 -18.48 -18.20 0.67
N ALA A 582 -19.22 -17.75 1.68
CA ALA A 582 -19.80 -18.54 2.75
C ALA A 582 -21.30 -18.71 2.52
N ALA A 583 -21.86 -19.83 2.95
CA ALA A 583 -23.29 -20.12 2.85
C ALA A 583 -23.92 -20.31 4.25
N PRO A 584 -23.99 -19.25 5.07
CA PRO A 584 -24.54 -19.34 6.41
C PRO A 584 -26.05 -19.52 6.36
N ARG A 585 -26.62 -20.00 7.47
CA ARG A 585 -28.05 -20.21 7.63
C ARG A 585 -28.86 -18.97 7.25
N THR A 586 -29.93 -19.14 6.48
CA THR A 586 -30.86 -18.10 6.05
C THR A 586 -32.20 -18.23 6.78
N ALA A 587 -33.02 -17.19 6.71
CA ALA A 587 -34.38 -17.16 7.24
C ALA A 587 -35.26 -16.25 6.37
N ASP A 588 -36.57 -16.34 6.52
CA ASP A 588 -37.52 -15.47 5.80
C ASP A 588 -37.41 -14.01 6.24
N ALA A 589 -37.47 -13.05 5.32
CA ALA A 589 -37.30 -11.63 5.58
C ALA A 589 -38.36 -11.06 6.55
N ALA A 590 -39.61 -11.52 6.45
CA ALA A 590 -40.67 -11.06 7.34
C ALA A 590 -40.47 -11.59 8.77
N ILE A 591 -39.95 -12.81 8.92
CA ILE A 591 -39.63 -13.39 10.22
C ILE A 591 -38.48 -12.62 10.88
N VAL A 592 -37.39 -12.43 10.14
CA VAL A 592 -36.21 -11.70 10.66
C VAL A 592 -36.57 -10.23 10.93
N GLY A 593 -37.36 -9.61 10.06
CA GLY A 593 -37.82 -8.24 10.25
C GLY A 593 -38.63 -8.07 11.56
N ARG A 594 -39.62 -8.93 11.82
CA ARG A 594 -40.40 -8.92 13.08
C ARG A 594 -39.49 -9.14 14.28
N ALA A 595 -38.55 -10.07 14.22
CA ALA A 595 -37.62 -10.31 15.28
C ALA A 595 -36.75 -9.08 15.60
N ILE A 596 -36.29 -8.36 14.58
CA ILE A 596 -35.56 -7.09 14.75
C ILE A 596 -36.45 -6.04 15.45
N ASP A 597 -37.75 -5.95 15.08
CA ASP A 597 -38.69 -5.01 15.73
C ASP A 597 -38.89 -5.33 17.21
N GLU A 598 -39.10 -6.60 17.53
CA GLU A 598 -39.30 -7.05 18.91
C GLU A 598 -38.05 -6.78 19.77
N ILE A 599 -36.86 -7.10 19.24
CA ILE A 599 -35.58 -6.84 19.89
C ILE A 599 -35.37 -5.33 20.10
N ALA A 600 -35.64 -4.54 19.06
CA ALA A 600 -35.50 -3.09 19.11
C ALA A 600 -36.49 -2.45 20.11
N ALA A 601 -37.73 -2.92 20.15
CA ALA A 601 -38.73 -2.47 21.12
C ALA A 601 -38.30 -2.79 22.55
N SER A 602 -37.81 -4.01 22.80
CA SER A 602 -37.31 -4.43 24.12
C SER A 602 -36.08 -3.60 24.54
N ALA A 603 -35.16 -3.33 23.60
CA ALA A 603 -33.98 -2.52 23.85
C ALA A 603 -34.33 -1.05 24.15
N ARG A 604 -35.24 -0.43 23.39
CA ARG A 604 -35.74 0.93 23.63
C ARG A 604 -36.49 1.03 24.94
N GLY A 605 -37.23 -0.01 25.35
CA GLY A 605 -37.94 -0.09 26.63
C GLY A 605 -37.04 -0.39 27.82
N GLY A 606 -35.70 -0.50 27.64
CA GLY A 606 -34.75 -0.77 28.71
C GLY A 606 -34.73 -2.24 29.19
N ASN A 607 -35.48 -3.14 28.54
CA ASN A 607 -35.51 -4.55 28.92
C ASN A 607 -34.44 -5.35 28.18
N ILE A 608 -33.20 -5.15 28.59
CA ILE A 608 -32.03 -5.75 27.93
C ILE A 608 -32.01 -7.27 28.03
N ARG A 609 -32.44 -7.83 29.18
CA ARG A 609 -32.52 -9.30 29.34
C ARG A 609 -33.46 -9.93 28.32
N LEU A 610 -34.62 -9.32 28.09
CA LEU A 610 -35.58 -9.79 27.09
C LEU A 610 -35.00 -9.64 25.67
N ALA A 611 -34.38 -8.51 25.35
CA ALA A 611 -33.74 -8.28 24.04
C ALA A 611 -32.65 -9.32 23.72
N LEU A 612 -31.80 -9.64 24.70
CA LEU A 612 -30.75 -10.67 24.55
C LEU A 612 -31.34 -12.08 24.42
N ALA A 613 -32.39 -12.40 25.20
CA ALA A 613 -33.08 -13.68 25.05
C ALA A 613 -33.78 -13.83 23.69
N GLN A 614 -34.35 -12.75 23.16
CA GLN A 614 -34.90 -12.71 21.79
C GLN A 614 -33.81 -12.88 20.74
N LEU A 615 -32.66 -12.21 20.91
CA LEU A 615 -31.48 -12.34 20.03
C LEU A 615 -30.98 -13.80 19.99
N GLY A 616 -30.81 -14.44 21.17
CA GLY A 616 -30.36 -15.84 21.25
C GLY A 616 -31.31 -16.83 20.58
N ARG A 617 -32.64 -16.56 20.58
CA ARG A 617 -33.61 -17.38 19.85
C ARG A 617 -33.44 -17.28 18.32
N GLN A 618 -33.05 -16.11 17.82
CA GLN A 618 -32.81 -15.89 16.40
C GLN A 618 -31.47 -16.43 15.92
N ILE A 619 -30.47 -16.41 16.81
CA ILE A 619 -29.10 -16.81 16.53
C ILE A 619 -28.69 -17.93 17.51
N PRO A 620 -29.05 -19.19 17.21
CA PRO A 620 -28.73 -20.32 18.11
C PRO A 620 -27.24 -20.53 18.35
N GLU A 621 -26.39 -20.09 17.39
CA GLU A 621 -24.94 -20.11 17.49
C GLU A 621 -24.37 -19.03 18.42
N PHE A 622 -25.20 -18.13 18.95
CA PHE A 622 -24.77 -17.09 19.90
C PHE A 622 -24.52 -17.68 21.28
N ALA A 623 -23.26 -17.88 21.60
CA ALA A 623 -22.79 -18.29 22.92
C ALA A 623 -22.29 -17.07 23.72
N HIS A 624 -23.20 -16.37 24.40
CA HIS A 624 -22.86 -15.14 25.12
C HIS A 624 -21.95 -15.44 26.32
N ASN A 625 -20.71 -14.97 26.25
CA ASN A 625 -19.75 -15.03 27.35
C ASN A 625 -19.89 -13.77 28.23
N ALA A 626 -20.99 -13.65 28.94
CA ALA A 626 -21.17 -12.61 29.97
C ALA A 626 -20.22 -12.89 31.15
N ASP A 627 -19.61 -11.84 31.69
CA ASP A 627 -18.78 -11.96 32.90
C ASP A 627 -19.69 -12.42 34.07
N PRO A 628 -19.38 -13.52 34.78
CA PRO A 628 -20.20 -14.00 35.90
C PRO A 628 -20.34 -12.99 37.06
N ALA A 629 -19.53 -11.91 37.07
CA ALA A 629 -19.61 -10.86 38.08
C ALA A 629 -20.78 -9.87 37.87
N THR A 630 -21.47 -9.84 36.72
CA THR A 630 -22.58 -8.91 36.47
C THR A 630 -23.97 -9.45 36.81
N ASP A 631 -24.08 -10.70 37.23
CA ASP A 631 -25.36 -11.35 37.56
C ASP A 631 -25.76 -11.26 39.04
N GLN A 632 -25.14 -10.39 39.86
CA GLN A 632 -25.63 -10.12 41.20
C GLN A 632 -26.84 -9.18 41.15
N PRO A 633 -28.02 -9.60 41.66
CA PRO A 633 -29.17 -8.72 41.74
C PRO A 633 -28.87 -7.58 42.73
N THR A 634 -28.81 -6.37 42.25
CA THR A 634 -28.88 -5.17 43.10
C THR A 634 -30.25 -5.09 43.72
N GLY A 635 -30.36 -5.53 45.00
CA GLY A 635 -31.58 -5.34 45.72
C GLY A 635 -31.74 -6.24 46.93
N GLN A 636 -31.08 -5.91 48.03
CA GLN A 636 -31.65 -6.03 49.39
C GLN A 636 -30.80 -5.18 50.35
N SER A 637 -31.22 -3.94 50.57
CA SER A 637 -30.83 -3.19 51.76
C SER A 637 -31.55 -3.79 52.96
N THR A 638 -30.90 -4.67 53.70
CA THR A 638 -31.36 -5.05 55.04
C THR A 638 -30.89 -3.99 56.02
N ASN A 639 -31.85 -3.14 56.46
CA ASN A 639 -31.76 -2.38 57.66
C ASN A 639 -31.62 -3.36 58.83
N GLN A 640 -30.44 -3.42 59.43
CA GLN A 640 -30.33 -3.93 60.83
C GLN A 640 -29.94 -2.77 61.73
N SER A 641 -30.93 -2.39 62.56
CA SER A 641 -30.81 -1.52 63.72
C SER A 641 -29.85 -2.13 64.73
N THR A 642 -28.79 -1.42 65.05
CA THR A 642 -27.88 -1.74 66.13
C THR A 642 -28.36 -1.12 67.42
N GLY A 643 -28.68 -1.98 68.41
CA GLY A 643 -28.83 -1.58 69.79
C GLY A 643 -27.49 -1.22 70.46
N HIS A 644 -27.54 -0.20 71.23
CA HIS A 644 -26.52 0.28 72.16
C HIS A 644 -26.04 -0.77 73.15
N SER A 645 -24.78 -0.86 73.45
CA SER A 645 -24.26 -1.09 74.80
C SER A 645 -22.92 -0.39 74.99
N THR A 646 -22.95 0.46 75.99
CA THR A 646 -21.87 1.16 76.68
C THR A 646 -20.94 0.20 77.42
N GLY A 647 -19.63 0.45 77.41
CA GLY A 647 -18.68 -0.23 78.27
C GLY A 647 -17.32 0.44 78.32
N ALA A 648 -17.00 1.07 79.36
CA ALA A 648 -15.87 1.93 79.65
C ALA A 648 -14.55 1.18 79.92
N ALA A 649 -13.43 1.91 79.76
CA ALA A 649 -12.23 2.05 80.62
C ALA A 649 -10.92 1.28 80.23
N ARG A 650 -9.87 2.11 80.10
CA ARG A 650 -8.50 2.00 80.61
C ARG A 650 -7.55 0.93 79.98
N ALA A 651 -6.55 1.34 79.30
CA ALA A 651 -5.20 1.66 79.74
C ALA A 651 -4.39 2.15 78.51
#